data_526234dcb31f6fa36b4d71e9b9566c43
#
_entry.id   526234dcb31f6fa36b4d71e9b9566c43
#
_cell.length_a   1.000
_cell.length_b   1.000
_cell.length_c   1.000
_cell.angle_alpha   90.00
_cell.angle_beta   90.00
_cell.angle_gamma   90.00
#
_symmetry.space_group_name_H-M   'P 1'
#
loop_
_entity.id
_entity.type
_entity.pdbx_description
1 polymer ?
#
loop_
_entity_poly.entity_id
_entity_poly.type
_entity_poly.pdbx_seq_one_letter_code
_entity_poly.pdbx_strand_id
1 'polypeptide(L)'
;ISDASRSIFKTGFFADISLVKEEDVLVIVVKERPAISEITLDGNKAIQTDQLMEALTDNGLAEGQIFRQSILAAMAQELQRQYVSQGRYGATVVSNVENLPRNRVAINIDIDEGTVAKIRHINIIGNESFTEKELREGFEQNETGFWSFISGNDKYSREKLTGDIETLETWYLDRGYLAFEVKNTQVSVSPDKKSVFITITLDEGVTYTISDIELSGELKIPEKDIRALILMREGMRFSQALMTTSSELITRRYGNEGYTFAKVEGYPELNKDDNTAKVTFVLIPGMRAYVRRIEFRGNTKTEDEVLRREMRQMEGSSANNALIESSKVRLERLGFFKEVNVENVPVPGVNDQIDVVYSVEEQPSGSIGASIGYAQGYGTILGANLSENNFLGSGRQLSVGINRSTYQESVSLSFTEPYFTVDGVSVGYSIFSRETDYDQINVSSFSTNSKGANVNWGYPISEVERVGFGVGFENLDIRYGSYASQEIRNFIDTNGSKFDVYNLNLNWRKSTLNRGMFATRGASQRLALNVALPGSGLEYYKATYKGQYLRGLTRSLSLKLRADLGYGESYGDTSQLPFFKNFYGGGFGSVRGFESNSLGPQDTPCSGSAESCNNASAYNRPDPIGGNVQIEFGSEVIFPMPFVKDKRSMQSAFFIDAGNIFNTKCGDTQLNCFKPDVGELRYSAGLGVTWLS
;
A
#
# COMPACT_ATOMS: atom_id res chain seq x y z
N ILE A 1 32.87 -15.74 60.58
CA ILE A 1 32.09 -14.52 60.86
C ILE A 1 32.13 -13.59 59.67
N SER A 2 33.28 -13.22 59.13
CA SER A 2 33.41 -12.35 57.92
C SER A 2 32.66 -12.90 56.70
N ASP A 3 32.71 -14.23 56.48
CA ASP A 3 32.10 -14.87 55.36
C ASP A 3 30.55 -14.92 55.48
N ALA A 4 30.06 -15.10 56.71
CA ALA A 4 28.62 -15.07 56.99
C ALA A 4 28.05 -13.65 56.74
N SER A 5 28.71 -12.60 57.23
CA SER A 5 28.31 -11.21 56.94
C SER A 5 28.32 -10.91 55.47
N ARG A 6 29.33 -11.36 54.74
CA ARG A 6 29.42 -11.20 53.27
C ARG A 6 28.28 -11.95 52.55
N SER A 7 27.96 -13.18 53.03
CA SER A 7 26.86 -13.94 52.43
C SER A 7 25.49 -13.25 52.65
N ILE A 8 25.25 -12.72 53.84
CA ILE A 8 24.03 -11.99 54.16
C ILE A 8 23.96 -10.67 53.33
N PHE A 9 25.09 -9.94 53.22
CA PHE A 9 25.17 -8.71 52.41
C PHE A 9 24.96 -8.97 50.91
N LYS A 10 25.47 -10.10 50.41
CA LYS A 10 25.30 -10.52 48.99
C LYS A 10 23.84 -10.80 48.62
N THR A 11 22.95 -11.08 49.60
CA THR A 11 21.52 -11.24 49.32
C THR A 11 20.88 -9.97 48.78
N GLY A 12 21.53 -8.80 49.07
CA GLY A 12 21.04 -7.48 48.56
C GLY A 12 19.86 -6.91 49.36
N PHE A 13 19.33 -7.61 50.37
CA PHE A 13 18.20 -7.15 51.18
C PHE A 13 18.58 -6.09 52.20
N PHE A 14 19.85 -6.03 52.59
CA PHE A 14 20.29 -5.19 53.70
C PHE A 14 21.17 -4.05 53.22
N ALA A 15 20.94 -2.86 53.79
CA ALA A 15 21.70 -1.65 53.54
C ALA A 15 22.99 -1.64 54.37
N ASP A 16 22.93 -2.18 55.56
CA ASP A 16 24.07 -2.28 56.49
C ASP A 16 23.93 -3.53 57.36
N ILE A 17 25.08 -4.09 57.73
CA ILE A 17 25.19 -5.25 58.59
C ILE A 17 26.31 -5.00 59.59
N SER A 18 25.95 -4.86 60.85
CA SER A 18 26.91 -4.74 61.92
C SER A 18 26.88 -5.95 62.86
N LEU A 19 28.01 -6.35 63.31
CA LEU A 19 28.20 -7.48 64.27
C LEU A 19 28.57 -6.93 65.64
N VAL A 20 27.71 -7.18 66.60
CA VAL A 20 27.95 -6.77 68.00
C VAL A 20 28.09 -8.04 68.85
N LYS A 21 29.12 -8.09 69.68
CA LYS A 21 29.25 -9.15 70.65
C LYS A 21 28.68 -8.69 71.97
N GLU A 22 27.61 -9.35 72.43
CA GLU A 22 27.01 -9.17 73.77
C GLU A 22 27.25 -10.43 74.58
N GLU A 23 28.14 -10.31 75.54
CA GLU A 23 28.65 -11.42 76.36
C GLU A 23 29.18 -12.58 75.47
N ASP A 24 28.49 -13.73 75.45
CA ASP A 24 28.84 -14.92 74.64
C ASP A 24 27.94 -15.08 73.40
N VAL A 25 27.08 -14.09 73.10
CA VAL A 25 26.18 -14.10 71.97
C VAL A 25 26.71 -13.15 70.89
N LEU A 26 26.74 -13.62 69.64
CA LEU A 26 26.99 -12.79 68.50
C LEU A 26 25.65 -12.27 67.94
N VAL A 27 25.40 -10.96 68.06
CA VAL A 27 24.20 -10.31 67.54
C VAL A 27 24.54 -9.73 66.15
N ILE A 28 23.75 -10.13 65.16
CA ILE A 28 23.83 -9.54 63.80
C ILE A 28 22.76 -8.48 63.70
N VAL A 29 23.15 -7.24 63.69
CA VAL A 29 22.25 -6.11 63.48
C VAL A 29 22.19 -5.79 62.00
N VAL A 30 21.03 -5.89 61.42
CA VAL A 30 20.81 -5.64 60.01
C VAL A 30 19.89 -4.43 59.80
N LYS A 31 20.22 -3.60 58.81
CA LYS A 31 19.36 -2.52 58.36
C LYS A 31 18.78 -2.92 57.01
N GLU A 32 17.49 -3.21 56.97
CA GLU A 32 16.82 -3.57 55.73
C GLU A 32 16.76 -2.43 54.75
N ARG A 33 16.91 -2.72 53.45
CA ARG A 33 16.66 -1.77 52.38
C ARG A 33 15.14 -1.58 52.24
N PRO A 34 14.68 -0.36 51.91
CA PRO A 34 13.27 -0.14 51.68
C PRO A 34 12.80 -0.82 50.39
N ALA A 35 11.54 -1.19 50.33
CA ALA A 35 10.87 -1.68 49.13
C ALA A 35 10.30 -0.50 48.33
N ILE A 36 10.32 -0.59 47.00
CA ILE A 36 9.71 0.38 46.10
C ILE A 36 8.20 0.24 46.19
N SER A 37 7.50 1.34 46.53
CA SER A 37 6.05 1.38 46.61
C SER A 37 5.43 1.90 45.31
N GLU A 38 6.08 2.83 44.67
CA GLU A 38 5.59 3.52 43.48
C GLU A 38 6.76 4.13 42.72
N ILE A 39 6.66 4.14 41.36
CA ILE A 39 7.58 4.86 40.49
C ILE A 39 6.77 5.74 39.58
N THR A 40 7.04 7.06 39.60
CA THR A 40 6.42 8.04 38.73
C THR A 40 7.45 8.62 37.78
N LEU A 41 7.05 8.85 36.54
CA LEU A 41 7.84 9.46 35.48
C LEU A 41 7.08 10.69 34.98
N ASP A 42 7.72 11.86 35.07
CA ASP A 42 7.15 13.11 34.59
C ASP A 42 8.06 13.80 33.57
N GLY A 43 7.45 14.48 32.57
CA GLY A 43 8.16 15.30 31.60
C GLY A 43 8.60 14.58 30.33
N ASN A 44 8.51 13.26 30.24
CA ASN A 44 8.85 12.46 29.06
C ASN A 44 7.76 12.58 27.98
N LYS A 45 8.13 13.06 26.79
CA LYS A 45 7.26 13.21 25.61
C LYS A 45 7.81 12.50 24.39
N ALA A 46 9.13 12.42 24.25
CA ALA A 46 9.80 11.80 23.12
C ALA A 46 9.88 10.29 23.22
N ILE A 47 9.98 9.77 24.44
CA ILE A 47 9.96 8.34 24.74
C ILE A 47 8.70 8.07 25.55
N GLN A 48 7.93 7.06 25.16
CA GLN A 48 6.67 6.73 25.83
C GLN A 48 6.92 6.19 27.24
N THR A 49 6.03 6.54 28.17
CA THR A 49 6.15 6.14 29.58
C THR A 49 6.24 4.62 29.75
N ASP A 50 5.46 3.85 28.96
CA ASP A 50 5.45 2.39 29.04
C ASP A 50 6.82 1.79 28.68
N GLN A 51 7.51 2.33 27.66
CA GLN A 51 8.85 1.88 27.30
C GLN A 51 9.91 2.19 28.38
N LEU A 52 9.78 3.35 29.00
CA LEU A 52 10.67 3.72 30.12
C LEU A 52 10.42 2.86 31.35
N MET A 53 9.17 2.55 31.65
CA MET A 53 8.78 1.69 32.78
C MET A 53 9.25 0.26 32.56
N GLU A 54 9.15 -0.27 31.34
CA GLU A 54 9.66 -1.59 30.96
C GLU A 54 11.18 -1.64 31.18
N ALA A 55 11.93 -0.65 30.69
CA ALA A 55 13.38 -0.58 30.87
C ALA A 55 13.80 -0.47 32.34
N LEU A 56 13.04 0.25 33.16
CA LEU A 56 13.27 0.32 34.63
C LEU A 56 13.02 -1.04 35.28
N THR A 57 11.94 -1.71 34.90
CA THR A 57 11.53 -3.02 35.42
C THR A 57 12.57 -4.09 35.11
N ASP A 58 13.06 -4.16 33.90
CA ASP A 58 14.10 -5.12 33.45
C ASP A 58 15.43 -4.95 34.20
N ASN A 59 15.70 -3.74 34.70
CA ASN A 59 16.87 -3.44 35.49
C ASN A 59 16.63 -3.51 37.01
N GLY A 60 15.48 -4.05 37.45
CA GLY A 60 15.20 -4.30 38.84
C GLY A 60 14.66 -3.08 39.62
N LEU A 61 14.12 -2.09 38.92
CA LEU A 61 13.37 -0.98 39.49
C LEU A 61 11.88 -1.17 39.14
N ALA A 62 11.18 -1.92 39.97
CA ALA A 62 9.75 -2.15 39.84
C ALA A 62 9.06 -2.05 41.22
N GLU A 63 7.77 -1.80 41.23
CA GLU A 63 6.96 -1.84 42.45
C GLU A 63 7.09 -3.20 43.16
N GLY A 64 7.28 -3.17 44.47
CA GLY A 64 7.50 -4.35 45.29
C GLY A 64 8.96 -4.85 45.33
N GLN A 65 9.85 -4.34 44.46
CA GLN A 65 11.28 -4.70 44.46
C GLN A 65 12.05 -3.90 45.53
N ILE A 66 13.25 -4.39 45.88
CA ILE A 66 14.12 -3.77 46.85
C ILE A 66 14.84 -2.57 46.23
N PHE A 67 14.68 -1.43 46.83
CA PHE A 67 15.32 -0.21 46.40
C PHE A 67 16.85 -0.24 46.56
N ARG A 68 17.56 0.09 45.49
CA ARG A 68 19.01 0.27 45.48
C ARG A 68 19.36 1.60 44.80
N GLN A 69 19.90 2.53 45.58
CA GLN A 69 20.29 3.84 45.09
C GLN A 69 21.26 3.80 43.90
N SER A 70 22.16 2.78 43.88
CA SER A 70 23.13 2.64 42.80
C SER A 70 22.46 2.27 41.45
N ILE A 71 21.37 1.47 41.49
CA ILE A 71 20.62 1.11 40.29
C ILE A 71 19.86 2.33 39.78
N LEU A 72 19.19 3.07 40.67
CA LEU A 72 18.49 4.30 40.29
C LEU A 72 19.42 5.33 39.66
N ALA A 73 20.60 5.56 40.24
CA ALA A 73 21.59 6.46 39.68
C ALA A 73 22.13 6.00 38.31
N ALA A 74 22.36 4.70 38.15
CA ALA A 74 22.79 4.14 36.86
C ALA A 74 21.69 4.30 35.79
N MET A 75 20.45 4.05 36.15
CA MET A 75 19.31 4.20 35.25
C MET A 75 19.06 5.67 34.86
N ALA A 76 19.15 6.60 35.80
CA ALA A 76 19.06 8.02 35.48
C ALA A 76 20.14 8.47 34.47
N GLN A 77 21.38 7.97 34.61
CA GLN A 77 22.43 8.20 33.64
C GLN A 77 22.17 7.54 32.29
N GLU A 78 21.60 6.33 32.27
CA GLU A 78 21.28 5.63 31.03
C GLU A 78 20.16 6.34 30.27
N LEU A 79 19.09 6.75 30.98
CA LEU A 79 18.02 7.55 30.40
C LEU A 79 18.56 8.85 29.82
N GLN A 80 19.43 9.54 30.54
CA GLN A 80 20.06 10.76 30.03
C GLN A 80 20.91 10.48 28.77
N ARG A 81 21.64 9.36 28.70
CA ARG A 81 22.40 8.95 27.51
C ARG A 81 21.48 8.66 26.32
N GLN A 82 20.34 8.04 26.54
CA GLN A 82 19.35 7.80 25.48
C GLN A 82 18.80 9.12 24.91
N TYR A 83 18.49 10.09 25.74
CA TYR A 83 18.08 11.42 25.25
C TYR A 83 19.20 12.13 24.48
N VAL A 84 20.43 12.03 24.95
CA VAL A 84 21.62 12.58 24.24
C VAL A 84 21.80 11.91 22.87
N SER A 85 21.60 10.59 22.75
CA SER A 85 21.71 9.87 21.48
C SER A 85 20.70 10.34 20.44
N GLN A 86 19.52 10.81 20.92
CA GLN A 86 18.50 11.44 20.11
C GLN A 86 18.72 12.95 19.84
N GLY A 87 19.93 13.44 20.15
CA GLY A 87 20.29 14.85 19.95
C GLY A 87 19.77 15.83 21.00
N ARG A 88 19.26 15.34 22.12
CA ARG A 88 18.75 16.18 23.23
C ARG A 88 19.87 16.42 24.26
N TYR A 89 20.90 17.14 23.87
CA TYR A 89 22.07 17.41 24.72
C TYR A 89 21.77 18.22 25.98
N GLY A 90 20.65 18.91 26.01
CA GLY A 90 20.13 19.64 27.17
C GLY A 90 19.34 18.78 28.15
N ALA A 91 19.07 17.53 27.83
CA ALA A 91 18.24 16.67 28.66
C ALA A 91 18.84 16.49 30.07
N THR A 92 17.98 16.60 31.08
CA THR A 92 18.32 16.32 32.48
C THR A 92 17.30 15.35 33.06
N VAL A 93 17.81 14.36 33.79
CA VAL A 93 17.00 13.37 34.51
C VAL A 93 17.33 13.49 35.98
N VAL A 94 16.36 13.92 36.76
CA VAL A 94 16.49 14.10 38.20
C VAL A 94 15.62 13.07 38.91
N SER A 95 16.21 12.24 39.75
CA SER A 95 15.49 11.23 40.53
C SER A 95 15.39 11.65 41.99
N ASN A 96 14.18 11.74 42.51
CA ASN A 96 13.89 12.04 43.88
C ASN A 96 13.32 10.79 44.58
N VAL A 97 13.79 10.49 45.78
CA VAL A 97 13.35 9.35 46.58
C VAL A 97 12.69 9.87 47.84
N GLU A 98 11.43 9.55 48.01
CA GLU A 98 10.66 9.90 49.22
C GLU A 98 10.49 8.68 50.10
N ASN A 99 10.83 8.83 51.40
CA ASN A 99 10.68 7.74 52.36
C ASN A 99 9.22 7.65 52.86
N LEU A 100 8.62 6.50 52.72
CA LEU A 100 7.25 6.21 53.13
C LEU A 100 7.21 5.35 54.40
N PRO A 101 6.09 5.35 55.16
CA PRO A 101 5.91 4.45 56.30
C PRO A 101 6.12 2.97 55.92
N ARG A 102 6.54 2.13 56.92
CA ARG A 102 6.76 0.69 56.80
C ARG A 102 7.94 0.32 55.89
N ASN A 103 9.05 1.07 55.98
CA ASN A 103 10.28 0.83 55.22
C ASN A 103 10.04 0.75 53.70
N ARG A 104 9.30 1.71 53.13
CA ARG A 104 9.03 1.82 51.69
C ARG A 104 9.55 3.16 51.15
N VAL A 105 9.72 3.20 49.84
CA VAL A 105 10.07 4.44 49.10
C VAL A 105 9.18 4.65 47.89
N ALA A 106 8.86 5.90 47.62
CA ALA A 106 8.37 6.35 46.31
C ALA A 106 9.52 6.98 45.52
N ILE A 107 9.58 6.71 44.25
CA ILE A 107 10.61 7.21 43.34
C ILE A 107 9.93 8.10 42.31
N ASN A 108 10.31 9.38 42.29
CA ASN A 108 9.85 10.33 41.31
C ASN A 108 11.02 10.67 40.37
N ILE A 109 10.87 10.45 39.09
CA ILE A 109 11.87 10.72 38.06
C ILE A 109 11.34 11.88 37.20
N ASP A 110 11.92 13.05 37.39
CA ASP A 110 11.58 14.26 36.64
C ASP A 110 12.54 14.34 35.43
N ILE A 111 11.95 14.43 34.25
CA ILE A 111 12.70 14.47 32.99
C ILE A 111 12.45 15.83 32.32
N ASP A 112 13.49 16.61 32.19
CA ASP A 112 13.48 17.75 31.26
C ASP A 112 14.23 17.29 29.98
N GLU A 113 13.47 17.04 28.92
CA GLU A 113 14.02 16.55 27.66
C GLU A 113 14.81 17.62 26.91
N GLY A 114 14.64 18.90 27.23
CA GLY A 114 15.25 19.98 26.48
C GLY A 114 14.78 20.03 25.02
N THR A 115 15.54 20.67 24.17
CA THR A 115 15.28 20.77 22.72
C THR A 115 16.23 19.87 21.96
N VAL A 116 15.74 19.28 20.84
CA VAL A 116 16.63 18.52 19.93
C VAL A 116 17.57 19.50 19.23
N ALA A 117 18.87 19.19 19.26
CA ALA A 117 19.88 19.98 18.59
C ALA A 117 19.75 19.88 17.08
N LYS A 118 19.90 20.99 16.37
CA LYS A 118 19.78 21.10 14.92
C LYS A 118 21.13 21.04 14.25
N ILE A 119 21.22 20.33 13.15
CA ILE A 119 22.42 20.23 12.34
C ILE A 119 22.61 21.56 11.58
N ARG A 120 23.70 22.27 11.90
CA ARG A 120 24.07 23.52 11.24
C ARG A 120 24.95 23.30 10.04
N HIS A 121 25.86 22.33 10.12
CA HIS A 121 26.79 22.05 9.06
C HIS A 121 27.23 20.58 9.11
N ILE A 122 27.32 19.97 7.93
CA ILE A 122 27.92 18.65 7.71
C ILE A 122 29.08 18.87 6.76
N ASN A 123 30.30 18.67 7.25
CA ASN A 123 31.53 18.85 6.51
C ASN A 123 32.12 17.46 6.20
N ILE A 124 32.47 17.22 4.95
CA ILE A 124 33.12 16.00 4.50
C ILE A 124 34.54 16.37 4.04
N ILE A 125 35.56 15.74 4.64
CA ILE A 125 36.97 16.03 4.37
C ILE A 125 37.63 14.80 3.76
N GLY A 126 38.37 14.98 2.68
CA GLY A 126 39.06 13.92 1.97
C GLY A 126 38.32 13.43 0.72
N ASN A 127 37.22 14.07 0.35
CA ASN A 127 36.47 13.81 -0.86
C ASN A 127 37.13 14.57 -2.04
N GLU A 128 37.92 13.87 -2.84
CA GLU A 128 38.59 14.43 -4.02
C GLU A 128 37.82 14.20 -5.31
N SER A 129 37.12 13.05 -5.41
CA SER A 129 36.44 12.60 -6.63
C SER A 129 35.02 13.11 -6.79
N PHE A 130 34.38 13.46 -5.69
CA PHE A 130 32.96 13.85 -5.67
C PHE A 130 32.73 15.07 -4.80
N THR A 131 31.72 15.85 -5.17
CA THR A 131 31.34 17.02 -4.38
C THR A 131 30.60 16.62 -3.10
N GLU A 132 30.78 17.39 -2.04
CA GLU A 132 30.08 17.19 -0.77
C GLU A 132 28.56 17.14 -0.95
N LYS A 133 28.02 17.91 -1.89
CA LYS A 133 26.60 17.91 -2.22
C LYS A 133 26.12 16.58 -2.79
N GLU A 134 26.88 15.96 -3.69
CA GLU A 134 26.55 14.65 -4.28
C GLU A 134 26.57 13.57 -3.20
N LEU A 135 27.57 13.60 -2.30
CA LEU A 135 27.69 12.64 -1.21
C LEU A 135 26.53 12.73 -0.21
N ARG A 136 26.03 13.93 0.04
CA ARG A 136 24.92 14.17 0.97
C ARG A 136 23.52 13.90 0.36
N GLU A 137 23.39 13.70 -0.94
CA GLU A 137 22.07 13.42 -1.55
C GLU A 137 21.41 12.16 -0.99
N GLY A 138 22.20 11.19 -0.52
CA GLY A 138 21.71 9.95 0.10
C GLY A 138 21.43 10.05 1.60
N PHE A 139 21.78 11.15 2.27
CA PHE A 139 21.67 11.28 3.72
C PHE A 139 20.22 11.51 4.16
N GLU A 140 19.83 10.86 5.23
CA GLU A 140 18.56 11.10 5.89
C GLU A 140 18.60 12.44 6.64
N GLN A 141 19.74 12.75 7.28
CA GLN A 141 19.96 14.00 7.99
C GLN A 141 20.51 15.07 7.05
N ASN A 142 20.01 16.29 7.22
CA ASN A 142 20.43 17.43 6.42
C ASN A 142 20.67 18.68 7.28
N GLU A 143 21.41 19.62 6.72
CA GLU A 143 21.58 20.94 7.33
C GLU A 143 20.25 21.69 7.46
N THR A 144 20.14 22.56 8.45
CA THR A 144 18.95 23.39 8.67
C THR A 144 18.71 24.31 7.47
N GLY A 145 17.62 24.09 6.75
CA GLY A 145 17.19 24.87 5.60
C GLY A 145 15.78 25.43 5.77
N PHE A 146 15.33 26.19 4.77
CA PHE A 146 14.02 26.84 4.80
C PHE A 146 12.84 25.86 5.01
N TRP A 147 12.95 24.64 4.46
CA TRP A 147 11.89 23.60 4.56
C TRP A 147 12.08 22.62 5.70
N SER A 148 13.14 22.76 6.51
CA SER A 148 13.44 21.81 7.59
C SER A 148 12.38 21.80 8.69
N PHE A 149 11.61 22.88 8.85
CA PHE A 149 10.52 22.94 9.82
C PHE A 149 9.38 21.96 9.51
N ILE A 150 9.21 21.57 8.22
CA ILE A 150 8.20 20.58 7.79
C ILE A 150 8.80 19.17 7.81
N SER A 151 10.02 19.01 7.27
CA SER A 151 10.63 17.68 7.12
C SER A 151 11.25 17.12 8.40
N GLY A 152 11.68 18.01 9.32
CA GLY A 152 12.35 17.61 10.57
C GLY A 152 13.69 16.90 10.39
N ASN A 153 14.24 16.89 9.18
CA ASN A 153 15.49 16.20 8.84
C ASN A 153 16.76 16.94 9.28
N ASP A 154 16.61 18.13 9.84
CA ASP A 154 17.69 18.90 10.46
C ASP A 154 17.91 18.56 11.95
N LYS A 155 17.14 17.62 12.50
CA LYS A 155 17.28 17.17 13.88
C LYS A 155 18.35 16.09 13.96
N TYR A 156 19.35 16.30 14.81
CA TYR A 156 20.42 15.34 15.00
C TYR A 156 19.94 14.05 15.69
N SER A 157 20.33 12.90 15.17
CA SER A 157 20.25 11.60 15.81
C SER A 157 21.51 10.81 15.51
N ARG A 158 22.07 10.16 16.52
CA ARG A 158 23.28 9.33 16.36
C ARG A 158 23.02 8.12 15.46
N GLU A 159 21.86 7.48 15.60
CA GLU A 159 21.45 6.31 14.78
C GLU A 159 21.39 6.70 13.31
N LYS A 160 20.74 7.84 13.01
CA LYS A 160 20.64 8.33 11.63
C LYS A 160 22.00 8.68 11.05
N LEU A 161 22.91 9.27 11.85
CA LEU A 161 24.26 9.55 11.41
C LEU A 161 25.02 8.26 11.08
N THR A 162 24.85 7.20 11.88
CA THR A 162 25.45 5.90 11.56
C THR A 162 24.91 5.36 10.23
N GLY A 163 23.59 5.42 10.01
CA GLY A 163 22.98 5.04 8.73
C GLY A 163 23.42 5.90 7.54
N ASP A 164 23.63 7.21 7.76
CA ASP A 164 24.16 8.12 6.73
C ASP A 164 25.62 7.75 6.37
N ILE A 165 26.44 7.34 7.36
CA ILE A 165 27.81 6.86 7.13
C ILE A 165 27.80 5.53 6.36
N GLU A 166 26.98 4.57 6.73
CA GLU A 166 26.82 3.29 6.01
C GLU A 166 26.33 3.53 4.56
N THR A 167 25.45 4.52 4.38
CA THR A 167 24.99 4.95 3.04
C THR A 167 26.17 5.51 2.23
N LEU A 168 27.02 6.31 2.85
CA LEU A 168 28.22 6.88 2.23
C LEU A 168 29.20 5.78 1.84
N GLU A 169 29.47 4.82 2.73
CA GLU A 169 30.34 3.65 2.44
C GLU A 169 29.78 2.86 1.26
N THR A 170 28.51 2.50 1.30
CA THR A 170 27.85 1.78 0.21
C THR A 170 27.93 2.55 -1.11
N TRP A 171 27.75 3.89 -1.05
CA TRP A 171 27.82 4.76 -2.23
C TRP A 171 29.19 4.73 -2.91
N TYR A 172 30.29 4.70 -2.13
CA TYR A 172 31.65 4.58 -2.66
C TYR A 172 31.95 3.16 -3.15
N LEU A 173 31.57 2.13 -2.41
CA LEU A 173 31.74 0.72 -2.80
C LEU A 173 31.00 0.40 -4.12
N ASP A 174 29.85 1.01 -4.35
CA ASP A 174 29.10 0.86 -5.59
C ASP A 174 29.74 1.54 -6.81
N ARG A 175 30.74 2.38 -6.57
CA ARG A 175 31.50 3.10 -7.60
C ARG A 175 32.92 2.62 -7.77
N GLY A 176 33.24 1.50 -7.12
CA GLY A 176 34.52 0.81 -7.27
C GLY A 176 35.61 1.21 -6.26
N TYR A 177 35.31 2.02 -5.28
CA TYR A 177 36.24 2.44 -4.25
C TYR A 177 36.31 1.40 -3.12
N LEU A 178 36.86 0.22 -3.40
CA LEU A 178 36.93 -0.91 -2.47
C LEU A 178 37.83 -0.68 -1.24
N ALA A 179 38.76 0.28 -1.31
CA ALA A 179 39.61 0.68 -0.22
C ALA A 179 39.12 1.92 0.52
N PHE A 180 37.86 2.33 0.28
CA PHE A 180 37.24 3.45 0.97
C PHE A 180 37.17 3.19 2.48
N GLU A 181 37.48 4.20 3.26
CA GLU A 181 37.44 4.15 4.72
C GLU A 181 37.02 5.49 5.31
N VAL A 182 36.07 5.45 6.25
CA VAL A 182 35.77 6.61 7.10
C VAL A 182 36.73 6.60 8.28
N LYS A 183 37.75 7.46 8.23
CA LYS A 183 38.82 7.52 9.26
C LYS A 183 38.32 8.07 10.58
N ASN A 184 37.46 9.06 10.56
CA ASN A 184 36.96 9.69 11.77
C ASN A 184 35.61 10.39 11.51
N THR A 185 34.74 10.33 12.52
CA THR A 185 33.49 11.10 12.55
C THR A 185 33.45 11.90 13.84
N GLN A 186 33.53 13.21 13.71
CA GLN A 186 33.51 14.14 14.85
C GLN A 186 32.15 14.87 14.88
N VAL A 187 31.51 14.85 16.05
CA VAL A 187 30.28 15.60 16.32
C VAL A 187 30.58 16.64 17.40
N SER A 188 30.47 17.92 17.03
CA SER A 188 30.69 19.05 17.93
C SER A 188 29.37 19.73 18.24
N VAL A 189 29.12 20.03 19.51
CA VAL A 189 27.89 20.64 19.99
C VAL A 189 28.19 22.08 20.44
N SER A 190 27.33 23.02 20.04
CA SER A 190 27.44 24.42 20.47
C SER A 190 27.29 24.57 22.00
N PRO A 191 27.84 25.63 22.62
CA PRO A 191 27.74 25.86 24.07
C PRO A 191 26.31 25.94 24.59
N ASP A 192 25.36 26.40 23.76
CA ASP A 192 23.93 26.46 24.06
C ASP A 192 23.18 25.13 23.87
N LYS A 193 23.90 24.08 23.49
CA LYS A 193 23.37 22.73 23.25
C LYS A 193 22.26 22.63 22.20
N LYS A 194 22.09 23.65 21.35
CA LYS A 194 21.01 23.73 20.34
C LYS A 194 21.48 23.46 18.92
N SER A 195 22.77 23.43 18.67
CA SER A 195 23.35 23.27 17.34
C SER A 195 24.44 22.20 17.33
N VAL A 196 24.47 21.43 16.24
CA VAL A 196 25.44 20.37 16.02
C VAL A 196 26.18 20.64 14.71
N PHE A 197 27.47 20.39 14.72
CA PHE A 197 28.39 20.42 13.58
C PHE A 197 28.99 19.03 13.44
N ILE A 198 28.87 18.44 12.26
CA ILE A 198 29.36 17.08 11.97
C ILE A 198 30.53 17.22 11.00
N THR A 199 31.63 16.57 11.30
CA THR A 199 32.77 16.47 10.39
C THR A 199 33.10 15.00 10.16
N ILE A 200 33.04 14.55 8.92
CA ILE A 200 33.36 13.20 8.47
C ILE A 200 34.66 13.28 7.70
N THR A 201 35.67 12.61 8.20
CA THR A 201 36.98 12.51 7.52
C THR A 201 37.08 11.13 6.87
N LEU A 202 37.24 11.11 5.56
CA LEU A 202 37.29 9.90 4.76
C LEU A 202 38.59 9.79 3.95
N ASP A 203 38.89 8.59 3.52
CA ASP A 203 39.91 8.27 2.54
C ASP A 203 39.22 7.50 1.40
N GLU A 204 39.16 8.09 0.21
CA GLU A 204 38.46 7.48 -0.93
C GLU A 204 39.22 6.25 -1.45
N GLY A 205 40.51 6.24 -1.33
CA GLY A 205 41.34 5.24 -2.01
C GLY A 205 41.31 5.37 -3.53
N VAL A 206 41.59 4.26 -4.20
CA VAL A 206 41.56 4.17 -5.68
C VAL A 206 40.37 3.36 -6.18
N THR A 207 39.97 3.57 -7.41
CA THR A 207 38.90 2.78 -8.05
C THR A 207 39.42 1.45 -8.57
N TYR A 208 38.69 0.37 -8.33
CA TYR A 208 39.00 -0.97 -8.79
C TYR A 208 38.10 -1.38 -9.95
N THR A 209 38.71 -2.05 -10.94
CA THR A 209 37.99 -2.69 -12.05
C THR A 209 38.02 -4.22 -11.89
N ILE A 210 37.00 -4.90 -12.36
CA ILE A 210 36.93 -6.36 -12.25
C ILE A 210 37.89 -7.01 -13.25
N SER A 211 38.82 -7.80 -12.75
CA SER A 211 39.80 -8.55 -13.59
C SER A 211 39.24 -9.91 -14.01
N ASP A 212 38.53 -10.59 -13.11
CA ASP A 212 38.03 -11.94 -13.35
C ASP A 212 36.83 -12.24 -12.44
N ILE A 213 35.97 -13.16 -12.88
CA ILE A 213 34.81 -13.63 -12.11
C ILE A 213 34.84 -15.14 -12.03
N GLU A 214 35.13 -15.65 -10.85
CA GLU A 214 35.25 -17.08 -10.57
C GLU A 214 34.00 -17.60 -9.82
N LEU A 215 33.62 -18.85 -10.13
CA LEU A 215 32.63 -19.64 -9.39
C LEU A 215 33.35 -20.75 -8.64
N SER A 216 33.16 -20.81 -7.33
CA SER A 216 33.76 -21.81 -6.45
C SER A 216 32.68 -22.58 -5.70
N GLY A 217 32.93 -23.86 -5.39
CA GLY A 217 31.98 -24.69 -4.67
C GLY A 217 31.24 -25.69 -5.55
N GLU A 218 30.09 -26.16 -5.08
CA GLU A 218 29.31 -27.20 -5.81
C GLU A 218 28.31 -26.59 -6.79
N LEU A 219 28.48 -26.86 -8.07
CA LEU A 219 27.53 -26.47 -9.11
C LEU A 219 26.45 -27.55 -9.26
N LYS A 220 25.27 -27.33 -8.65
CA LYS A 220 24.08 -28.20 -8.81
C LYS A 220 23.17 -27.75 -9.96
N ILE A 221 23.43 -26.58 -10.52
CA ILE A 221 22.75 -25.97 -11.67
C ILE A 221 23.81 -25.75 -12.75
N PRO A 222 23.49 -25.84 -14.04
CA PRO A 222 24.44 -25.61 -15.12
C PRO A 222 25.14 -24.24 -14.96
N GLU A 223 26.45 -24.23 -15.07
CA GLU A 223 27.26 -23.01 -14.90
C GLU A 223 26.79 -21.86 -15.79
N LYS A 224 26.38 -22.16 -17.02
CA LYS A 224 25.82 -21.18 -17.94
C LYS A 224 24.64 -20.41 -17.36
N ASP A 225 23.74 -21.11 -16.64
CA ASP A 225 22.55 -20.51 -16.05
C ASP A 225 22.92 -19.64 -14.83
N ILE A 226 23.93 -20.05 -14.07
CA ILE A 226 24.47 -19.28 -12.95
C ILE A 226 25.14 -18.01 -13.47
N ARG A 227 26.04 -18.14 -14.46
CA ARG A 227 26.72 -16.98 -15.05
C ARG A 227 25.77 -15.97 -15.67
N ALA A 228 24.62 -16.39 -16.18
CA ALA A 228 23.59 -15.49 -16.71
C ALA A 228 22.92 -14.61 -15.63
N LEU A 229 23.04 -14.97 -14.35
CA LEU A 229 22.50 -14.22 -13.21
C LEU A 229 23.52 -13.23 -12.62
N ILE A 230 24.79 -13.33 -13.04
CA ILE A 230 25.83 -12.40 -12.59
C ILE A 230 25.70 -11.10 -13.39
N LEU A 231 25.44 -10.02 -12.69
CA LEU A 231 25.23 -8.70 -13.29
C LEU A 231 26.53 -7.96 -13.60
N MET A 232 27.65 -8.44 -13.07
CA MET A 232 28.99 -7.90 -13.27
C MET A 232 29.67 -8.56 -14.47
N ARG A 233 30.66 -7.86 -15.05
CA ARG A 233 31.49 -8.35 -16.16
C ARG A 233 32.94 -7.89 -15.98
N GLU A 234 33.87 -8.64 -16.53
CA GLU A 234 35.29 -8.23 -16.61
C GLU A 234 35.43 -6.86 -17.28
N GLY A 235 36.33 -6.06 -16.79
CA GLY A 235 36.57 -4.68 -17.24
C GLY A 235 35.59 -3.63 -16.72
N MET A 236 34.48 -4.03 -16.05
CA MET A 236 33.59 -3.09 -15.38
C MET A 236 34.21 -2.57 -14.08
N ARG A 237 33.84 -1.36 -13.67
CA ARG A 237 34.10 -0.93 -12.29
C ARG A 237 33.38 -1.83 -11.32
N PHE A 238 34.03 -2.13 -10.21
CA PHE A 238 33.39 -2.90 -9.14
C PHE A 238 32.17 -2.18 -8.59
N SER A 239 31.15 -2.93 -8.18
CA SER A 239 29.98 -2.44 -7.47
C SER A 239 29.52 -3.48 -6.47
N GLN A 240 29.46 -3.08 -5.19
CA GLN A 240 28.99 -3.93 -4.10
C GLN A 240 27.54 -4.35 -4.32
N ALA A 241 26.69 -3.41 -4.75
CA ALA A 241 25.29 -3.69 -5.02
C ALA A 241 25.10 -4.74 -6.14
N LEU A 242 25.89 -4.67 -7.22
CA LEU A 242 25.82 -5.67 -8.30
C LEU A 242 26.30 -7.03 -7.82
N MET A 243 27.34 -7.09 -6.98
CA MET A 243 27.83 -8.34 -6.41
C MET A 243 26.79 -8.97 -5.49
N THR A 244 26.23 -8.23 -4.55
CA THR A 244 25.19 -8.69 -3.62
C THR A 244 23.95 -9.13 -4.37
N THR A 245 23.45 -8.32 -5.32
CA THR A 245 22.30 -8.67 -6.13
C THR A 245 22.53 -9.94 -6.97
N SER A 246 23.75 -10.12 -7.50
CA SER A 246 24.10 -11.36 -8.22
C SER A 246 24.06 -12.57 -7.29
N SER A 247 24.62 -12.47 -6.08
CA SER A 247 24.56 -13.51 -5.05
C SER A 247 23.11 -13.86 -4.68
N GLU A 248 22.25 -12.86 -4.49
CA GLU A 248 20.83 -13.05 -4.20
C GLU A 248 20.07 -13.73 -5.36
N LEU A 249 20.34 -13.32 -6.61
CA LEU A 249 19.73 -13.96 -7.79
C LEU A 249 20.11 -15.40 -7.92
N ILE A 250 21.39 -15.75 -7.69
CA ILE A 250 21.87 -17.11 -7.73
C ILE A 250 21.26 -17.93 -6.58
N THR A 251 21.26 -17.40 -5.35
CA THR A 251 20.63 -18.03 -4.17
C THR A 251 19.15 -18.31 -4.43
N ARG A 252 18.42 -17.33 -4.98
CA ARG A 252 17.01 -17.50 -5.36
C ARG A 252 16.82 -18.59 -6.41
N ARG A 253 17.70 -18.66 -7.41
CA ARG A 253 17.65 -19.69 -8.45
C ARG A 253 17.84 -21.09 -7.86
N TYR A 254 18.78 -21.25 -6.93
CA TYR A 254 18.98 -22.50 -6.18
C TYR A 254 17.75 -22.85 -5.34
N GLY A 255 17.19 -21.89 -4.61
CA GLY A 255 15.99 -22.08 -3.79
C GLY A 255 14.76 -22.51 -4.60
N ASN A 256 14.65 -22.06 -5.85
CA ASN A 256 13.57 -22.49 -6.77
C ASN A 256 13.74 -23.92 -7.31
N GLU A 257 14.94 -24.48 -7.23
CA GLU A 257 15.25 -25.85 -7.61
C GLU A 257 15.28 -26.83 -6.41
N GLY A 258 14.87 -26.37 -5.24
CA GLY A 258 14.77 -27.18 -4.04
C GLY A 258 15.94 -27.00 -3.04
N TYR A 259 16.96 -26.24 -3.39
CA TYR A 259 18.09 -25.97 -2.48
C TYR A 259 17.75 -24.76 -1.59
N THR A 260 16.78 -24.93 -0.72
CA THR A 260 16.16 -23.87 0.09
C THR A 260 17.15 -23.17 1.03
N PHE A 261 18.19 -23.90 1.46
CA PHE A 261 19.23 -23.38 2.37
C PHE A 261 20.53 -23.00 1.65
N ALA A 262 20.49 -22.87 0.33
CA ALA A 262 21.65 -22.45 -0.43
C ALA A 262 22.18 -21.10 0.05
N LYS A 263 23.49 -20.99 0.14
CA LYS A 263 24.19 -19.73 0.42
C LYS A 263 25.14 -19.44 -0.73
N VAL A 264 25.11 -18.20 -1.18
CA VAL A 264 26.01 -17.71 -2.23
C VAL A 264 26.56 -16.38 -1.77
N GLU A 265 27.85 -16.32 -1.61
CA GLU A 265 28.56 -15.12 -1.12
C GLU A 265 29.63 -14.71 -2.12
N GLY A 266 29.71 -13.41 -2.42
CA GLY A 266 30.72 -12.85 -3.29
C GLY A 266 31.88 -12.27 -2.47
N TYR A 267 33.12 -12.64 -2.82
CA TYR A 267 34.32 -12.16 -2.18
C TYR A 267 35.23 -11.45 -3.20
N PRO A 268 35.46 -10.13 -3.06
CA PRO A 268 36.42 -9.42 -3.88
C PRO A 268 37.86 -9.59 -3.33
N GLU A 269 38.77 -10.03 -4.16
CA GLU A 269 40.22 -10.05 -3.88
C GLU A 269 40.88 -8.88 -4.62
N LEU A 270 41.54 -8.00 -3.86
CA LEU A 270 42.15 -6.77 -4.40
C LEU A 270 43.58 -7.01 -4.87
N ASN A 271 43.86 -6.64 -6.11
CA ASN A 271 45.24 -6.45 -6.60
C ASN A 271 45.55 -4.94 -6.59
N LYS A 272 46.38 -4.52 -5.64
CA LYS A 272 46.77 -3.12 -5.46
C LYS A 272 47.74 -2.61 -6.53
N ASP A 273 48.47 -3.51 -7.18
CA ASP A 273 49.46 -3.12 -8.19
C ASP A 273 48.81 -2.65 -9.48
N ASP A 274 47.70 -3.29 -9.86
CA ASP A 274 46.98 -3.01 -11.10
C ASP A 274 45.65 -2.31 -10.87
N ASN A 275 45.26 -2.04 -9.61
CA ASN A 275 43.95 -1.52 -9.22
C ASN A 275 42.79 -2.38 -9.79
N THR A 276 42.93 -3.69 -9.70
CA THR A 276 41.93 -4.66 -10.13
C THR A 276 41.39 -5.50 -8.98
N ALA A 277 40.19 -6.03 -9.15
CA ALA A 277 39.57 -6.93 -8.18
C ALA A 277 39.12 -8.20 -8.90
N LYS A 278 39.53 -9.37 -8.39
CA LYS A 278 38.96 -10.66 -8.76
C LYS A 278 37.79 -10.95 -7.85
N VAL A 279 36.61 -11.28 -8.42
CA VAL A 279 35.41 -11.58 -7.65
C VAL A 279 35.14 -13.07 -7.69
N THR A 280 35.16 -13.72 -6.54
CA THR A 280 34.87 -15.14 -6.40
C THR A 280 33.51 -15.32 -5.74
N PHE A 281 32.54 -15.95 -6.45
CA PHE A 281 31.28 -16.37 -5.87
C PHE A 281 31.41 -17.78 -5.31
N VAL A 282 31.27 -17.91 -4.00
CA VAL A 282 31.31 -19.20 -3.30
C VAL A 282 29.89 -19.74 -3.18
N LEU A 283 29.64 -20.90 -3.79
CA LEU A 283 28.34 -21.54 -3.84
C LEU A 283 28.28 -22.74 -2.88
N ILE A 284 27.39 -22.67 -1.93
CA ILE A 284 27.10 -23.71 -0.93
C ILE A 284 25.63 -24.10 -1.06
N PRO A 285 25.27 -24.98 -2.00
CA PRO A 285 23.86 -25.32 -2.27
C PRO A 285 23.20 -26.07 -1.11
N GLY A 286 23.94 -26.85 -0.35
CA GLY A 286 23.36 -27.76 0.62
C GLY A 286 22.62 -28.93 -0.01
N MET A 287 21.70 -29.55 0.74
CA MET A 287 20.89 -30.66 0.26
C MET A 287 19.58 -30.12 -0.36
N ARG A 288 19.06 -30.88 -1.34
CA ARG A 288 17.76 -30.60 -1.93
C ARG A 288 16.67 -31.00 -0.92
N ALA A 289 15.76 -30.06 -0.65
CA ALA A 289 14.70 -30.25 0.31
C ALA A 289 13.34 -30.54 -0.34
N TYR A 290 12.53 -31.36 0.33
CA TYR A 290 11.15 -31.67 -0.04
C TYR A 290 10.22 -31.21 1.07
N VAL A 291 9.08 -30.63 0.71
CA VAL A 291 8.10 -30.18 1.69
C VAL A 291 7.32 -31.36 2.23
N ARG A 292 7.52 -31.70 3.51
CA ARG A 292 6.77 -32.75 4.19
C ARG A 292 5.33 -32.31 4.43
N ARG A 293 5.13 -31.14 5.03
CA ARG A 293 3.81 -30.58 5.33
C ARG A 293 3.86 -29.05 5.38
N ILE A 294 2.69 -28.44 5.24
CA ILE A 294 2.48 -27.01 5.40
C ILE A 294 1.63 -26.81 6.66
N GLU A 295 2.17 -26.04 7.61
CA GLU A 295 1.51 -25.71 8.88
C GLU A 295 1.10 -24.25 8.90
N PHE A 296 -0.03 -23.98 9.55
CA PHE A 296 -0.49 -22.62 9.82
C PHE A 296 -0.55 -22.40 11.33
N ARG A 297 -0.14 -21.21 11.79
CA ARG A 297 -0.15 -20.81 13.19
C ARG A 297 -0.69 -19.40 13.33
N GLY A 298 -1.49 -19.16 14.37
CA GLY A 298 -2.04 -17.83 14.67
C GLY A 298 -3.40 -17.54 14.03
N ASN A 299 -3.92 -18.43 13.17
CA ASN A 299 -5.26 -18.33 12.61
C ASN A 299 -6.33 -18.84 13.60
N THR A 300 -6.71 -17.97 14.53
CA THR A 300 -7.66 -18.30 15.61
C THR A 300 -9.12 -18.18 15.18
N LYS A 301 -9.41 -17.32 14.22
CA LYS A 301 -10.75 -17.06 13.65
C LYS A 301 -10.89 -17.62 12.24
N THR A 302 -9.83 -17.45 11.44
CA THR A 302 -9.83 -17.87 10.03
C THR A 302 -9.65 -19.37 9.93
N GLU A 303 -10.53 -20.04 9.21
CA GLU A 303 -10.48 -21.49 8.99
C GLU A 303 -9.21 -21.89 8.21
N ASP A 304 -8.62 -23.03 8.55
CA ASP A 304 -7.40 -23.57 7.94
C ASP A 304 -7.55 -23.73 6.40
N GLU A 305 -8.73 -24.11 5.94
CA GLU A 305 -9.06 -24.25 4.53
C GLU A 305 -8.85 -22.93 3.75
N VAL A 306 -9.14 -21.78 4.38
CA VAL A 306 -8.98 -20.47 3.78
C VAL A 306 -7.51 -20.15 3.49
N LEU A 307 -6.60 -20.54 4.40
CA LEU A 307 -5.18 -20.37 4.18
C LEU A 307 -4.67 -21.40 3.17
N ARG A 308 -5.09 -22.67 3.29
CA ARG A 308 -4.61 -23.80 2.50
C ARG A 308 -4.91 -23.63 1.01
N ARG A 309 -6.07 -23.10 0.63
CA ARG A 309 -6.43 -22.83 -0.76
C ARG A 309 -5.56 -21.75 -1.45
N GLU A 310 -4.90 -20.92 -0.67
CA GLU A 310 -3.97 -19.91 -1.19
C GLU A 310 -2.57 -20.43 -1.45
N MET A 311 -2.26 -21.67 -1.04
CA MET A 311 -0.95 -22.27 -1.21
C MET A 311 -0.66 -22.58 -2.68
N ARG A 312 0.57 -22.30 -3.10
CA ARG A 312 1.12 -22.63 -4.40
C ARG A 312 2.17 -23.73 -4.32
N GLN A 313 2.88 -23.79 -3.21
CA GLN A 313 3.73 -24.91 -2.86
C GLN A 313 2.86 -26.07 -2.43
N MET A 314 3.15 -27.27 -2.95
CA MET A 314 2.45 -28.51 -2.58
C MET A 314 3.26 -29.31 -1.58
N GLU A 315 2.58 -29.98 -0.66
CA GLU A 315 3.14 -31.02 0.21
C GLU A 315 3.62 -32.22 -0.63
N GLY A 316 4.67 -32.89 -0.20
CA GLY A 316 5.28 -34.01 -0.90
C GLY A 316 6.09 -33.65 -2.15
N SER A 317 6.13 -32.38 -2.54
CA SER A 317 6.90 -31.91 -3.69
C SER A 317 8.24 -31.29 -3.29
N SER A 318 9.16 -31.13 -4.27
CA SER A 318 10.39 -30.38 -4.06
C SER A 318 10.07 -28.97 -3.60
N ALA A 319 10.77 -28.46 -2.60
CA ALA A 319 10.62 -27.11 -2.14
C ALA A 319 10.95 -26.11 -3.26
N ASN A 320 10.19 -25.04 -3.33
CA ASN A 320 10.42 -23.97 -4.29
C ASN A 320 10.15 -22.63 -3.58
N ASN A 321 11.23 -21.87 -3.33
CA ASN A 321 11.14 -20.61 -2.57
C ASN A 321 10.23 -19.58 -3.26
N ALA A 322 10.14 -19.57 -4.58
CA ALA A 322 9.23 -18.67 -5.29
C ALA A 322 7.76 -19.04 -5.07
N LEU A 323 7.43 -20.35 -5.01
CA LEU A 323 6.07 -20.80 -4.71
C LEU A 323 5.71 -20.55 -3.24
N ILE A 324 6.64 -20.78 -2.32
CA ILE A 324 6.48 -20.51 -0.89
C ILE A 324 6.21 -19.02 -0.67
N GLU A 325 7.04 -18.13 -1.26
CA GLU A 325 6.86 -16.68 -1.16
C GLU A 325 5.59 -16.20 -1.86
N SER A 326 5.25 -16.78 -3.02
CA SER A 326 3.98 -16.49 -3.70
C SER A 326 2.78 -16.83 -2.81
N SER A 327 2.84 -17.94 -2.07
CA SER A 327 1.79 -18.31 -1.12
C SER A 327 1.67 -17.29 0.02
N LYS A 328 2.81 -16.82 0.56
CA LYS A 328 2.84 -15.75 1.57
C LYS A 328 2.15 -14.47 1.05
N VAL A 329 2.57 -13.99 -0.13
CA VAL A 329 1.99 -12.79 -0.76
C VAL A 329 0.49 -12.95 -1.01
N ARG A 330 0.01 -14.16 -1.31
CA ARG A 330 -1.42 -14.43 -1.47
C ARG A 330 -2.17 -14.32 -0.16
N LEU A 331 -1.62 -14.85 0.94
CA LEU A 331 -2.19 -14.67 2.28
C LEU A 331 -2.25 -13.20 2.68
N GLU A 332 -1.19 -12.44 2.45
CA GLU A 332 -1.16 -10.99 2.70
C GLU A 332 -2.26 -10.24 1.92
N ARG A 333 -2.51 -10.63 0.66
CA ARG A 333 -3.55 -10.03 -0.20
C ARG A 333 -4.98 -10.28 0.25
N LEU A 334 -5.22 -11.28 1.09
CA LEU A 334 -6.55 -11.51 1.66
C LEU A 334 -7.00 -10.34 2.54
N GLY A 335 -6.04 -9.62 3.17
CA GLY A 335 -6.32 -8.51 4.08
C GLY A 335 -6.88 -8.95 5.43
N PHE A 336 -6.79 -10.25 5.76
CA PHE A 336 -7.23 -10.83 7.04
C PHE A 336 -6.11 -10.81 8.09
N PHE A 337 -4.87 -10.61 7.63
CA PHE A 337 -3.67 -10.70 8.45
C PHE A 337 -2.91 -9.37 8.41
N LYS A 338 -2.47 -8.93 9.58
CA LYS A 338 -1.60 -7.76 9.75
C LYS A 338 -0.17 -8.10 9.34
N GLU A 339 0.25 -9.33 9.68
CA GLU A 339 1.57 -9.85 9.38
C GLU A 339 1.47 -11.32 8.97
N VAL A 340 2.27 -11.72 8.00
CA VAL A 340 2.41 -13.11 7.55
C VAL A 340 3.90 -13.42 7.48
N ASN A 341 4.36 -14.36 8.29
CA ASN A 341 5.72 -14.85 8.28
C ASN A 341 5.76 -16.29 7.77
N VAL A 342 6.82 -16.66 7.08
CA VAL A 342 7.04 -18.03 6.60
C VAL A 342 8.42 -18.49 6.99
N GLU A 343 8.51 -19.68 7.55
CA GLU A 343 9.75 -20.33 7.94
C GLU A 343 9.83 -21.73 7.34
N ASN A 344 11.02 -22.08 6.83
CA ASN A 344 11.36 -23.41 6.36
C ASN A 344 12.09 -24.15 7.51
N VAL A 345 11.38 -25.02 8.20
CA VAL A 345 11.89 -25.73 9.38
C VAL A 345 12.38 -27.13 8.98
N PRO A 346 13.69 -27.42 9.11
CA PRO A 346 14.21 -28.76 8.87
C PRO A 346 13.56 -29.82 9.77
N VAL A 347 13.22 -30.98 9.20
CA VAL A 347 12.64 -32.09 9.99
C VAL A 347 13.76 -32.80 10.76
N PRO A 348 13.67 -32.90 12.10
CA PRO A 348 14.68 -33.58 12.89
C PRO A 348 14.88 -35.04 12.46
N GLY A 349 16.16 -35.41 12.20
CA GLY A 349 16.53 -36.76 11.80
C GLY A 349 16.33 -37.09 10.33
N VAL A 350 15.85 -36.16 9.52
CA VAL A 350 15.68 -36.32 8.05
C VAL A 350 16.28 -35.10 7.36
N ASN A 351 17.35 -35.34 6.58
CA ASN A 351 18.16 -34.25 6.05
C ASN A 351 17.60 -33.58 4.79
N ASP A 352 16.62 -34.20 4.11
CA ASP A 352 16.06 -33.78 2.84
C ASP A 352 14.57 -33.34 2.94
N GLN A 353 14.06 -33.17 4.15
CA GLN A 353 12.68 -32.74 4.37
C GLN A 353 12.58 -31.48 5.21
N ILE A 354 11.62 -30.65 4.86
CA ILE A 354 11.26 -29.44 5.60
C ILE A 354 9.76 -29.39 5.84
N ASP A 355 9.39 -28.77 6.95
CA ASP A 355 8.05 -28.26 7.20
C ASP A 355 8.03 -26.76 6.84
N VAL A 356 7.03 -26.33 6.09
CA VAL A 356 6.81 -24.92 5.78
C VAL A 356 5.77 -24.38 6.75
N VAL A 357 6.17 -23.49 7.63
CA VAL A 357 5.31 -22.93 8.70
C VAL A 357 4.96 -21.50 8.35
N TYR A 358 3.67 -21.24 8.12
CA TYR A 358 3.13 -19.89 7.98
C TYR A 358 2.57 -19.42 9.31
N SER A 359 3.20 -18.41 9.92
CA SER A 359 2.72 -17.76 11.14
C SER A 359 2.01 -16.47 10.76
N VAL A 360 0.75 -16.32 11.18
CA VAL A 360 -0.08 -15.17 10.84
C VAL A 360 -0.53 -14.43 12.10
N GLU A 361 -0.59 -13.10 12.02
CA GLU A 361 -1.24 -12.25 13.02
C GLU A 361 -2.54 -11.73 12.43
N GLU A 362 -3.69 -12.18 12.96
CA GLU A 362 -5.01 -11.79 12.46
C GLU A 362 -5.32 -10.32 12.79
N GLN A 363 -5.97 -9.65 11.84
CA GLN A 363 -6.53 -8.31 12.03
C GLN A 363 -8.03 -8.30 11.77
N PRO A 364 -8.77 -7.28 12.23
CA PRO A 364 -10.18 -7.14 11.90
C PRO A 364 -10.38 -7.14 10.37
N SER A 365 -11.18 -8.09 9.87
CA SER A 365 -11.54 -8.22 8.45
C SER A 365 -12.78 -7.41 8.08
N GLY A 366 -13.52 -6.94 9.10
CA GLY A 366 -14.66 -6.07 8.95
C GLY A 366 -14.27 -4.60 8.94
N SER A 367 -14.95 -3.81 8.13
CA SER A 367 -14.81 -2.36 8.09
C SER A 367 -16.16 -1.68 8.04
N ILE A 368 -16.28 -0.59 8.79
CA ILE A 368 -17.41 0.33 8.72
C ILE A 368 -16.84 1.64 8.19
N GLY A 369 -17.34 2.08 7.06
CA GLY A 369 -16.92 3.32 6.42
C GLY A 369 -18.08 4.29 6.31
N ALA A 370 -17.80 5.57 6.56
CA ALA A 370 -18.67 6.65 6.17
C ALA A 370 -17.86 7.64 5.31
N SER A 371 -18.43 8.10 4.23
CA SER A 371 -17.78 9.03 3.32
C SER A 371 -18.67 10.21 3.02
N ILE A 372 -18.04 11.38 2.90
CA ILE A 372 -18.65 12.57 2.36
C ILE A 372 -17.77 13.09 1.24
N GLY A 373 -18.37 13.41 0.12
CA GLY A 373 -17.67 13.95 -1.04
C GLY A 373 -18.49 15.00 -1.75
N TYR A 374 -17.85 15.73 -2.63
CA TYR A 374 -18.52 16.65 -3.55
C TYR A 374 -17.92 16.43 -4.96
N ALA A 375 -18.79 16.29 -5.93
CA ALA A 375 -18.39 16.20 -7.33
C ALA A 375 -19.21 17.18 -8.17
N GLN A 376 -18.56 17.86 -9.09
CA GLN A 376 -19.22 18.77 -10.02
C GLN A 376 -20.22 17.97 -10.88
N GLY A 377 -21.45 18.44 -10.98
CA GLY A 377 -22.54 17.78 -11.69
C GLY A 377 -23.26 16.69 -10.87
N TYR A 378 -22.69 16.22 -9.77
CA TYR A 378 -23.28 15.19 -8.90
C TYR A 378 -23.62 15.70 -7.49
N GLY A 379 -23.18 16.91 -7.15
CA GLY A 379 -23.42 17.53 -5.84
C GLY A 379 -22.72 16.83 -4.68
N THR A 380 -23.31 16.94 -3.50
CA THR A 380 -22.81 16.27 -2.29
C THR A 380 -23.16 14.78 -2.33
N ILE A 381 -22.16 13.95 -2.05
CA ILE A 381 -22.29 12.49 -2.01
C ILE A 381 -22.02 12.03 -0.58
N LEU A 382 -22.98 11.30 -0.01
CA LEU A 382 -22.87 10.66 1.29
C LEU A 382 -22.86 9.16 1.08
N GLY A 383 -21.88 8.48 1.65
CA GLY A 383 -21.78 7.03 1.59
C GLY A 383 -21.64 6.43 2.99
N ALA A 384 -22.28 5.30 3.20
CA ALA A 384 -22.03 4.42 4.34
C ALA A 384 -21.89 3.00 3.82
N ASN A 385 -20.85 2.32 4.26
CA ASN A 385 -20.62 0.92 3.93
C ASN A 385 -20.21 0.13 5.15
N LEU A 386 -20.78 -1.06 5.24
CA LEU A 386 -20.34 -2.11 6.15
C LEU A 386 -19.85 -3.25 5.27
N SER A 387 -18.61 -3.70 5.47
CA SER A 387 -18.10 -4.88 4.78
C SER A 387 -17.39 -5.80 5.77
N GLU A 388 -17.62 -7.09 5.62
CA GLU A 388 -16.91 -8.15 6.32
C GLU A 388 -16.34 -9.09 5.26
N ASN A 389 -15.01 -9.14 5.16
CA ASN A 389 -14.31 -9.89 4.12
C ASN A 389 -13.99 -11.33 4.52
N ASN A 390 -14.12 -11.63 5.80
CA ASN A 390 -13.89 -12.97 6.35
C ASN A 390 -15.06 -13.38 7.27
N PHE A 391 -16.27 -13.37 6.68
CA PHE A 391 -17.49 -13.64 7.42
C PHE A 391 -17.44 -15.02 8.09
N LEU A 392 -17.51 -15.02 9.43
CA LEU A 392 -17.39 -16.20 10.29
C LEU A 392 -16.09 -17.02 10.09
N GLY A 393 -15.01 -16.38 9.63
CA GLY A 393 -13.72 -17.06 9.41
C GLY A 393 -13.61 -17.88 8.13
N SER A 394 -14.67 -17.94 7.33
CA SER A 394 -14.76 -18.79 6.11
C SER A 394 -14.19 -18.15 4.85
N GLY A 395 -13.68 -16.92 4.93
CA GLY A 395 -13.21 -16.15 3.78
C GLY A 395 -14.32 -15.67 2.84
N ARG A 396 -15.59 -15.82 3.24
CA ARG A 396 -16.76 -15.28 2.54
C ARG A 396 -16.87 -13.79 2.80
N GLN A 397 -17.43 -13.07 1.84
CA GLN A 397 -17.57 -11.63 1.92
C GLN A 397 -19.05 -11.25 2.05
N LEU A 398 -19.37 -10.42 3.02
CA LEU A 398 -20.68 -9.81 3.19
C LEU A 398 -20.52 -8.30 3.14
N SER A 399 -21.29 -7.61 2.32
CA SER A 399 -21.28 -6.15 2.30
C SER A 399 -22.66 -5.54 2.19
N VAL A 400 -22.85 -4.42 2.91
CA VAL A 400 -24.02 -3.58 2.87
C VAL A 400 -23.55 -2.18 2.48
N GLY A 401 -24.12 -1.61 1.44
CA GLY A 401 -23.80 -0.28 0.97
C GLY A 401 -25.05 0.60 0.93
N ILE A 402 -24.92 1.82 1.43
CA ILE A 402 -25.91 2.88 1.34
C ILE A 402 -25.21 4.09 0.76
N ASN A 403 -25.70 4.58 -0.37
CA ASN A 403 -25.18 5.79 -0.98
C ASN A 403 -26.32 6.74 -1.27
N ARG A 404 -26.10 8.02 -0.98
CA ARG A 404 -27.06 9.09 -1.27
C ARG A 404 -26.31 10.29 -1.85
N SER A 405 -26.77 10.76 -2.97
CA SER A 405 -26.33 12.01 -3.59
C SER A 405 -27.53 12.83 -4.03
N THR A 406 -27.30 14.00 -4.59
CA THR A 406 -28.40 14.83 -5.13
C THR A 406 -29.15 14.14 -6.26
N TYR A 407 -28.48 13.24 -6.98
CA TYR A 407 -29.08 12.57 -8.16
C TYR A 407 -29.39 11.09 -7.92
N GLN A 408 -28.81 10.44 -6.92
CA GLN A 408 -28.96 8.99 -6.73
C GLN A 408 -29.06 8.61 -5.27
N GLU A 409 -29.99 7.74 -4.98
CA GLU A 409 -30.08 7.01 -3.72
C GLU A 409 -30.03 5.52 -4.00
N SER A 410 -29.18 4.80 -3.28
CA SER A 410 -29.02 3.35 -3.48
C SER A 410 -28.72 2.62 -2.18
N VAL A 411 -29.36 1.46 -2.03
CA VAL A 411 -29.08 0.48 -0.98
C VAL A 411 -28.76 -0.84 -1.65
N SER A 412 -27.70 -1.50 -1.19
CA SER A 412 -27.30 -2.80 -1.71
C SER A 412 -26.82 -3.72 -0.60
N LEU A 413 -27.14 -5.01 -0.73
CA LEU A 413 -26.62 -6.10 0.08
C LEU A 413 -25.99 -7.10 -0.87
N SER A 414 -24.75 -7.51 -0.59
CA SER A 414 -24.07 -8.54 -1.38
C SER A 414 -23.38 -9.56 -0.48
N PHE A 415 -23.41 -10.80 -0.93
CA PHE A 415 -22.71 -11.92 -0.31
C PHE A 415 -21.92 -12.64 -1.40
N THR A 416 -20.62 -12.88 -1.17
CA THR A 416 -19.75 -13.51 -2.15
C THR A 416 -18.98 -14.67 -1.51
N GLU A 417 -19.06 -15.84 -2.13
CA GLU A 417 -18.21 -16.99 -1.87
C GLU A 417 -17.08 -17.00 -2.92
N PRO A 418 -15.83 -16.65 -2.56
CA PRO A 418 -14.73 -16.54 -3.52
C PRO A 418 -14.21 -17.87 -4.05
N TYR A 419 -14.45 -18.97 -3.31
CA TYR A 419 -14.06 -20.32 -3.68
C TYR A 419 -15.26 -21.28 -3.59
N PHE A 420 -16.26 -21.04 -4.43
CA PHE A 420 -17.41 -21.95 -4.58
C PHE A 420 -16.97 -23.31 -5.11
N THR A 421 -15.91 -23.35 -5.90
CA THR A 421 -15.20 -24.58 -6.31
C THR A 421 -13.72 -24.49 -5.92
N VAL A 422 -13.07 -25.65 -5.83
CA VAL A 422 -11.62 -25.74 -5.51
C VAL A 422 -10.73 -25.01 -6.52
N ASP A 423 -11.19 -24.86 -7.77
CA ASP A 423 -10.47 -24.12 -8.82
C ASP A 423 -10.61 -22.59 -8.70
N GLY A 424 -11.28 -22.10 -7.65
CA GLY A 424 -11.41 -20.67 -7.39
C GLY A 424 -12.51 -19.97 -8.20
N VAL A 425 -13.53 -20.72 -8.64
CA VAL A 425 -14.76 -20.12 -9.17
C VAL A 425 -15.48 -19.44 -8.01
N SER A 426 -15.73 -18.14 -8.15
CA SER A 426 -16.52 -17.40 -7.17
C SER A 426 -18.00 -17.37 -7.54
N VAL A 427 -18.88 -17.34 -6.55
CA VAL A 427 -20.29 -17.02 -6.69
C VAL A 427 -20.68 -15.86 -5.81
N GLY A 428 -21.41 -14.91 -6.36
CA GLY A 428 -21.88 -13.74 -5.63
C GLY A 428 -23.40 -13.58 -5.80
N TYR A 429 -24.06 -13.26 -4.70
CA TYR A 429 -25.48 -12.92 -4.65
C TYR A 429 -25.61 -11.46 -4.27
N SER A 430 -26.47 -10.71 -4.94
CA SER A 430 -26.73 -9.33 -4.58
C SER A 430 -28.18 -8.96 -4.75
N ILE A 431 -28.67 -8.14 -3.85
CA ILE A 431 -29.97 -7.46 -3.95
C ILE A 431 -29.74 -5.95 -3.84
N PHE A 432 -30.50 -5.18 -4.58
CA PHE A 432 -30.35 -3.74 -4.58
C PHE A 432 -31.68 -3.01 -4.79
N SER A 433 -31.73 -1.77 -4.31
CA SER A 433 -32.72 -0.77 -4.62
C SER A 433 -32.00 0.51 -4.98
N ARG A 434 -32.35 1.11 -6.11
CA ARG A 434 -31.71 2.33 -6.61
C ARG A 434 -32.77 3.26 -7.21
N GLU A 435 -32.70 4.50 -6.77
CA GLU A 435 -33.45 5.60 -7.38
C GLU A 435 -32.45 6.59 -7.97
N THR A 436 -32.68 7.01 -9.22
CA THR A 436 -31.78 7.94 -9.92
C THR A 436 -32.62 9.04 -10.57
N ASP A 437 -32.31 10.29 -10.23
CA ASP A 437 -32.91 11.48 -10.81
C ASP A 437 -31.94 12.12 -11.81
N TYR A 438 -32.19 11.96 -13.08
CA TYR A 438 -31.29 12.39 -14.12
C TYR A 438 -31.35 13.90 -14.39
N ASP A 439 -32.40 14.58 -13.99
CA ASP A 439 -32.53 16.05 -14.07
C ASP A 439 -31.41 16.75 -13.25
N GLN A 440 -30.94 16.12 -12.20
CA GLN A 440 -29.89 16.66 -11.31
C GLN A 440 -28.47 16.58 -11.88
N ILE A 441 -28.27 15.85 -12.97
CA ILE A 441 -26.92 15.58 -13.54
C ILE A 441 -26.78 16.07 -15.00
N ASN A 442 -27.50 17.12 -15.36
CA ASN A 442 -27.47 17.69 -16.70
C ASN A 442 -27.87 16.66 -17.78
N VAL A 443 -29.01 16.03 -17.57
CA VAL A 443 -29.64 15.08 -18.49
C VAL A 443 -31.13 15.42 -18.55
N SER A 444 -31.79 14.96 -19.58
CA SER A 444 -33.23 15.14 -19.78
C SER A 444 -34.06 14.75 -18.55
N SER A 445 -35.17 15.45 -18.29
CA SER A 445 -35.94 15.38 -17.04
C SER A 445 -36.73 14.05 -16.90
N PHE A 446 -36.09 13.09 -16.24
CA PHE A 446 -36.74 11.83 -15.82
C PHE A 446 -36.04 11.23 -14.61
N SER A 447 -36.69 10.31 -13.93
CA SER A 447 -36.12 9.49 -12.88
C SER A 447 -36.42 8.01 -13.07
N THR A 448 -35.56 7.16 -12.54
CA THR A 448 -35.70 5.70 -12.56
C THR A 448 -35.65 5.15 -11.15
N ASN A 449 -36.59 4.27 -10.80
CA ASN A 449 -36.52 3.48 -9.58
C ASN A 449 -36.39 2.01 -9.98
N SER A 450 -35.26 1.39 -9.58
CA SER A 450 -34.93 0.00 -9.91
C SER A 450 -34.69 -0.82 -8.66
N LYS A 451 -35.27 -2.01 -8.62
CA LYS A 451 -35.05 -3.02 -7.57
C LYS A 451 -34.74 -4.34 -8.23
N GLY A 452 -33.75 -5.03 -7.71
CA GLY A 452 -33.33 -6.25 -8.38
C GLY A 452 -32.49 -7.17 -7.52
N ALA A 453 -32.25 -8.35 -8.09
CA ALA A 453 -31.38 -9.36 -7.56
C ALA A 453 -30.49 -9.95 -8.66
N ASN A 454 -29.25 -10.26 -8.33
CA ASN A 454 -28.31 -10.84 -9.28
C ASN A 454 -27.57 -12.01 -8.65
N VAL A 455 -27.23 -12.99 -9.47
CA VAL A 455 -26.27 -14.05 -9.16
C VAL A 455 -25.17 -13.99 -10.19
N ASN A 456 -23.92 -13.89 -9.71
CA ASN A 456 -22.75 -13.72 -10.56
C ASN A 456 -21.73 -14.81 -10.26
N TRP A 457 -21.15 -15.40 -11.29
CA TRP A 457 -20.03 -16.33 -11.21
C TRP A 457 -18.78 -15.68 -11.80
N GLY A 458 -17.63 -15.92 -11.17
CA GLY A 458 -16.35 -15.43 -11.65
C GLY A 458 -15.34 -16.56 -11.74
N TYR A 459 -14.77 -16.77 -12.91
CA TYR A 459 -13.72 -17.77 -13.17
C TYR A 459 -12.37 -17.10 -13.36
N PRO A 460 -11.36 -17.40 -12.53
CA PRO A 460 -10.00 -16.88 -12.71
C PRO A 460 -9.29 -17.70 -13.81
N ILE A 461 -9.01 -17.07 -14.96
CA ILE A 461 -8.20 -17.68 -16.02
C ILE A 461 -6.72 -17.68 -15.62
N SER A 462 -6.28 -16.60 -14.97
CA SER A 462 -4.91 -16.44 -14.45
C SER A 462 -4.91 -15.48 -13.28
N GLU A 463 -3.75 -15.23 -12.67
CA GLU A 463 -3.56 -14.24 -11.58
C GLU A 463 -3.97 -12.81 -11.99
N VAL A 464 -3.95 -12.50 -13.28
CA VAL A 464 -4.23 -11.16 -13.82
C VAL A 464 -5.48 -11.10 -14.70
N GLU A 465 -6.16 -12.23 -14.91
CA GLU A 465 -7.25 -12.34 -15.87
C GLU A 465 -8.44 -13.13 -15.33
N ARG A 466 -9.64 -12.60 -15.50
CA ARG A 466 -10.88 -13.20 -14.98
C ARG A 466 -12.03 -13.00 -15.98
N VAL A 467 -12.85 -14.05 -16.14
CA VAL A 467 -14.14 -14.00 -16.84
C VAL A 467 -15.26 -14.06 -15.81
N GLY A 468 -16.33 -13.34 -16.05
CA GLY A 468 -17.53 -13.38 -15.22
C GLY A 468 -18.78 -13.60 -16.07
N PHE A 469 -19.71 -14.32 -15.50
CA PHE A 469 -21.05 -14.57 -16.01
C PHE A 469 -22.05 -14.24 -14.90
N GLY A 470 -23.17 -13.62 -15.24
CA GLY A 470 -24.19 -13.30 -14.26
C GLY A 470 -25.58 -13.32 -14.84
N VAL A 471 -26.55 -13.67 -14.03
CA VAL A 471 -27.98 -13.53 -14.34
C VAL A 471 -28.64 -12.67 -13.28
N GLY A 472 -29.60 -11.87 -13.70
CA GLY A 472 -30.29 -10.96 -12.81
C GLY A 472 -31.73 -10.70 -13.20
N PHE A 473 -32.44 -10.22 -12.23
CA PHE A 473 -33.80 -9.71 -12.40
C PHE A 473 -33.83 -8.26 -11.89
N GLU A 474 -34.44 -7.37 -12.68
CA GLU A 474 -34.60 -5.94 -12.33
C GLU A 474 -36.08 -5.54 -12.62
N ASN A 475 -36.77 -5.07 -11.59
CA ASN A 475 -38.02 -4.36 -11.74
C ASN A 475 -37.73 -2.86 -11.82
N LEU A 476 -38.12 -2.22 -12.90
CA LEU A 476 -37.78 -0.84 -13.23
C LEU A 476 -39.08 -0.03 -13.38
N ASP A 477 -39.20 1.09 -12.68
CA ASP A 477 -40.23 2.09 -12.77
C ASP A 477 -39.64 3.43 -13.23
N ILE A 478 -40.14 3.99 -14.32
CA ILE A 478 -39.69 5.25 -14.91
C ILE A 478 -40.73 6.31 -14.66
N ARG A 479 -40.24 7.47 -14.17
CA ARG A 479 -41.11 8.65 -13.95
C ARG A 479 -40.54 9.83 -14.70
N TYR A 480 -41.36 10.67 -15.22
CA TYR A 480 -40.96 11.89 -15.88
C TYR A 480 -41.79 13.09 -15.39
N GLY A 481 -41.16 14.26 -15.41
CA GLY A 481 -41.76 15.53 -14.99
C GLY A 481 -42.53 16.23 -16.11
N SER A 482 -43.11 17.37 -15.79
CA SER A 482 -43.88 18.19 -16.71
C SER A 482 -43.07 18.68 -17.93
N TYR A 483 -41.75 18.75 -17.79
CA TYR A 483 -40.82 19.23 -18.81
C TYR A 483 -40.10 18.11 -19.54
N ALA A 484 -40.52 16.86 -19.40
CA ALA A 484 -39.91 15.75 -20.12
C ALA A 484 -39.95 15.94 -21.64
N SER A 485 -38.87 15.55 -22.30
CA SER A 485 -38.73 15.65 -23.75
C SER A 485 -39.73 14.81 -24.53
N GLN A 486 -39.87 15.12 -25.79
CA GLN A 486 -40.77 14.38 -26.70
C GLN A 486 -40.35 12.90 -26.81
N GLU A 487 -39.05 12.63 -26.85
CA GLU A 487 -38.49 11.26 -26.95
C GLU A 487 -38.90 10.42 -25.74
N ILE A 488 -38.80 10.98 -24.53
CA ILE A 488 -39.18 10.30 -23.28
C ILE A 488 -40.67 10.00 -23.25
N ARG A 489 -41.49 10.98 -23.60
CA ARG A 489 -42.97 10.83 -23.66
C ARG A 489 -43.37 9.76 -24.66
N ASN A 490 -42.89 9.87 -25.89
CA ASN A 490 -43.16 8.89 -26.95
C ASN A 490 -42.72 7.47 -26.57
N PHE A 491 -41.60 7.33 -25.90
CA PHE A 491 -41.12 6.02 -25.43
C PHE A 491 -42.09 5.43 -24.40
N ILE A 492 -42.49 6.23 -23.41
CA ILE A 492 -43.36 5.77 -22.32
C ILE A 492 -44.78 5.53 -22.81
N ASP A 493 -45.30 6.37 -23.72
CA ASP A 493 -46.60 6.18 -24.32
C ASP A 493 -46.67 4.89 -25.16
N THR A 494 -45.57 4.51 -25.80
CA THR A 494 -45.47 3.31 -26.63
C THR A 494 -45.23 2.05 -25.82
N ASN A 495 -44.28 2.11 -24.84
CA ASN A 495 -43.78 0.92 -24.16
C ASN A 495 -44.29 0.79 -22.70
N GLY A 496 -44.85 1.87 -22.13
CA GLY A 496 -45.19 1.95 -20.71
C GLY A 496 -44.02 2.45 -19.85
N SER A 497 -44.27 2.54 -18.52
CA SER A 497 -43.30 3.07 -17.55
C SER A 497 -42.73 2.03 -16.60
N LYS A 498 -43.27 0.80 -16.59
CA LYS A 498 -42.84 -0.26 -15.68
C LYS A 498 -42.40 -1.49 -16.44
N PHE A 499 -41.24 -1.99 -16.11
CA PHE A 499 -40.64 -3.09 -16.84
C PHE A 499 -40.03 -4.11 -15.88
N ASP A 500 -40.25 -5.39 -16.15
CA ASP A 500 -39.53 -6.50 -15.58
C ASP A 500 -38.48 -6.94 -16.58
N VAL A 501 -37.21 -6.90 -16.20
CA VAL A 501 -36.08 -7.16 -17.08
C VAL A 501 -35.25 -8.31 -16.53
N TYR A 502 -35.04 -9.33 -17.34
CA TYR A 502 -34.15 -10.46 -17.08
C TYR A 502 -32.82 -10.20 -17.76
N ASN A 503 -31.75 -10.02 -16.97
CA ASN A 503 -30.45 -9.62 -17.46
C ASN A 503 -29.48 -10.77 -17.50
N LEU A 504 -28.73 -10.87 -18.59
CA LEU A 504 -27.52 -11.67 -18.74
C LEU A 504 -26.32 -10.73 -18.81
N ASN A 505 -25.33 -10.96 -17.93
CA ASN A 505 -24.11 -10.19 -17.86
C ASN A 505 -22.91 -11.07 -18.15
N LEU A 506 -22.13 -10.72 -19.16
CA LEU A 506 -20.84 -11.34 -19.45
C LEU A 506 -19.76 -10.27 -19.27
N ASN A 507 -18.69 -10.61 -18.60
CA ASN A 507 -17.58 -9.69 -18.41
C ASN A 507 -16.23 -10.41 -18.50
N TRP A 508 -15.27 -9.73 -19.07
CA TRP A 508 -13.87 -10.15 -19.10
C TRP A 508 -13.03 -8.99 -18.57
N ARG A 509 -12.08 -9.29 -17.71
CA ARG A 509 -11.15 -8.32 -17.14
C ARG A 509 -9.75 -8.88 -17.10
N LYS A 510 -8.78 -8.06 -17.55
CA LYS A 510 -7.33 -8.33 -17.45
C LYS A 510 -6.63 -7.10 -16.92
N SER A 511 -5.76 -7.25 -15.93
CA SER A 511 -4.98 -6.16 -15.36
C SER A 511 -3.56 -6.61 -15.05
N THR A 512 -2.60 -5.96 -15.70
CA THR A 512 -1.15 -6.15 -15.49
C THR A 512 -0.49 -4.89 -14.91
N LEU A 513 -1.29 -4.01 -14.32
CA LEU A 513 -0.79 -2.79 -13.70
C LEU A 513 0.14 -3.12 -12.54
N ASN A 514 1.27 -2.41 -12.47
CA ASN A 514 2.28 -2.61 -11.42
C ASN A 514 1.86 -2.12 -10.03
N ARG A 515 0.78 -1.31 -9.93
CA ARG A 515 0.21 -0.78 -8.69
C ARG A 515 -1.29 -0.57 -8.86
N GLY A 516 -2.04 -0.65 -7.76
CA GLY A 516 -3.48 -0.35 -7.75
C GLY A 516 -3.76 1.14 -7.98
N MET A 517 -3.02 2.00 -7.28
CA MET A 517 -3.07 3.45 -7.43
C MET A 517 -1.76 3.99 -7.99
N PHE A 518 -1.82 5.07 -8.79
CA PHE A 518 -0.67 5.69 -9.43
C PHE A 518 0.24 4.69 -10.16
N ALA A 519 -0.38 3.77 -10.92
CA ALA A 519 0.36 2.87 -11.77
C ALA A 519 1.23 3.65 -12.78
N THR A 520 2.42 3.14 -13.05
CA THR A 520 3.38 3.75 -13.98
C THR A 520 3.63 2.89 -15.21
N ARG A 521 3.22 1.62 -15.18
CA ARG A 521 3.36 0.66 -16.29
C ARG A 521 2.34 -0.47 -16.19
N GLY A 522 2.05 -1.08 -17.33
CA GLY A 522 1.11 -2.18 -17.47
C GLY A 522 -0.15 -1.76 -18.20
N ALA A 523 -1.11 -2.66 -18.28
CA ALA A 523 -2.40 -2.45 -18.94
C ALA A 523 -3.54 -2.94 -18.07
N SER A 524 -4.70 -2.29 -18.17
CA SER A 524 -5.96 -2.79 -17.63
C SER A 524 -7.02 -2.71 -18.74
N GLN A 525 -7.73 -3.81 -18.94
CA GLN A 525 -8.77 -3.94 -19.96
C GLN A 525 -10.01 -4.57 -19.32
N ARG A 526 -11.16 -4.07 -19.71
CA ARG A 526 -12.46 -4.62 -19.29
C ARG A 526 -13.40 -4.61 -20.50
N LEU A 527 -13.96 -5.76 -20.81
CA LEU A 527 -15.06 -5.93 -21.76
C LEU A 527 -16.28 -6.39 -20.99
N ALA A 528 -17.42 -5.77 -21.23
CA ALA A 528 -18.69 -6.20 -20.64
C ALA A 528 -19.79 -6.20 -21.72
N LEU A 529 -20.62 -7.23 -21.67
CA LEU A 529 -21.82 -7.36 -22.49
C LEU A 529 -23.00 -7.62 -21.55
N ASN A 530 -23.98 -6.73 -21.60
CA ASN A 530 -25.25 -6.86 -20.90
C ASN A 530 -26.35 -7.10 -21.92
N VAL A 531 -27.16 -8.13 -21.71
CA VAL A 531 -28.27 -8.48 -22.58
C VAL A 531 -29.55 -8.60 -21.73
N ALA A 532 -30.52 -7.81 -22.04
CA ALA A 532 -31.89 -8.01 -21.51
C ALA A 532 -32.53 -9.14 -22.31
N LEU A 533 -32.76 -10.28 -21.66
CA LEU A 533 -33.16 -11.54 -22.33
C LEU A 533 -34.55 -11.45 -22.96
N PRO A 534 -34.85 -12.29 -23.98
CA PRO A 534 -36.19 -12.43 -24.53
C PRO A 534 -37.24 -12.77 -23.46
N GLY A 535 -38.41 -12.13 -23.55
CA GLY A 535 -39.45 -12.20 -22.53
C GLY A 535 -39.34 -11.16 -21.41
N SER A 536 -38.33 -10.29 -21.49
CA SER A 536 -38.26 -9.06 -20.68
C SER A 536 -39.26 -8.03 -21.22
N GLY A 537 -39.68 -7.12 -20.36
CA GLY A 537 -40.50 -5.95 -20.79
C GLY A 537 -39.74 -5.01 -21.75
N LEU A 538 -38.42 -5.13 -21.82
CA LEU A 538 -37.56 -4.42 -22.77
C LEU A 538 -36.46 -5.38 -23.23
N GLU A 539 -36.17 -5.39 -24.51
CA GLU A 539 -35.18 -6.28 -25.15
C GLU A 539 -34.08 -5.46 -25.81
N TYR A 540 -32.86 -5.50 -25.23
CA TYR A 540 -31.72 -4.75 -25.72
C TYR A 540 -30.40 -5.45 -25.32
N TYR A 541 -29.34 -5.07 -25.98
CA TYR A 541 -27.99 -5.42 -25.56
C TYR A 541 -27.09 -4.19 -25.51
N LYS A 542 -26.06 -4.24 -24.65
CA LYS A 542 -25.10 -3.17 -24.45
C LYS A 542 -23.71 -3.75 -24.25
N ALA A 543 -22.81 -3.46 -25.18
CA ALA A 543 -21.40 -3.85 -25.12
C ALA A 543 -20.55 -2.64 -24.74
N THR A 544 -19.61 -2.82 -23.82
CA THR A 544 -18.66 -1.77 -23.39
C THR A 544 -17.26 -2.32 -23.32
N TYR A 545 -16.30 -1.53 -23.80
CA TYR A 545 -14.86 -1.76 -23.63
C TYR A 545 -14.24 -0.58 -22.90
N LYS A 546 -13.50 -0.85 -21.82
CA LYS A 546 -12.69 0.15 -21.13
C LYS A 546 -11.25 -0.34 -21.06
N GLY A 547 -10.35 0.43 -21.65
CA GLY A 547 -8.93 0.11 -21.70
C GLY A 547 -8.06 1.24 -21.18
N GLN A 548 -7.00 0.89 -20.46
CA GLN A 548 -5.90 1.82 -20.18
C GLN A 548 -4.57 1.10 -20.33
N TYR A 549 -3.60 1.82 -20.86
CA TYR A 549 -2.22 1.36 -21.05
C TYR A 549 -1.26 2.39 -20.50
N LEU A 550 -0.32 1.95 -19.65
CA LEU A 550 0.70 2.81 -19.05
C LEU A 550 2.09 2.31 -19.42
N ARG A 551 2.94 3.24 -19.83
CA ARG A 551 4.35 3.00 -20.17
C ARG A 551 5.23 4.06 -19.55
N GLY A 552 6.21 3.66 -18.75
CA GLY A 552 7.26 4.54 -18.28
C GLY A 552 8.12 5.01 -19.46
N LEU A 553 8.22 6.31 -19.66
CA LEU A 553 9.07 6.94 -20.67
C LEU A 553 10.47 7.20 -20.11
N THR A 554 10.53 7.64 -18.86
CA THR A 554 11.76 7.84 -18.09
C THR A 554 11.53 7.35 -16.65
N ARG A 555 12.50 7.53 -15.76
CA ARG A 555 12.34 7.24 -14.32
C ARG A 555 11.22 8.07 -13.66
N SER A 556 10.89 9.23 -14.22
CA SER A 556 9.92 10.18 -13.66
C SER A 556 8.72 10.47 -14.55
N LEU A 557 8.75 10.09 -15.82
CA LEU A 557 7.67 10.35 -16.77
C LEU A 557 7.00 9.06 -17.19
N SER A 558 5.66 9.06 -17.24
CA SER A 558 4.85 7.94 -17.74
C SER A 558 3.80 8.42 -18.72
N LEU A 559 3.61 7.68 -19.79
CA LEU A 559 2.51 7.87 -20.73
C LEU A 559 1.36 6.96 -20.32
N LYS A 560 0.15 7.52 -20.23
CA LYS A 560 -1.10 6.77 -20.05
C LYS A 560 -1.99 7.01 -21.26
N LEU A 561 -2.48 5.94 -21.85
CA LEU A 561 -3.48 5.96 -22.91
C LEU A 561 -4.77 5.35 -22.35
N ARG A 562 -5.91 5.94 -22.69
CA ARG A 562 -7.26 5.49 -22.30
C ARG A 562 -8.13 5.35 -23.53
N ALA A 563 -9.00 4.34 -23.55
CA ALA A 563 -10.06 4.15 -24.53
C ALA A 563 -11.32 3.65 -23.83
N ASP A 564 -12.43 4.36 -24.00
CA ASP A 564 -13.75 3.98 -23.52
C ASP A 564 -14.67 3.91 -24.75
N LEU A 565 -15.12 2.69 -25.09
CA LEU A 565 -15.96 2.42 -26.25
C LEU A 565 -17.25 1.74 -25.78
N GLY A 566 -18.36 2.13 -26.37
CA GLY A 566 -19.66 1.58 -26.05
C GLY A 566 -20.55 1.47 -27.29
N TYR A 567 -21.32 0.40 -27.35
CA TYR A 567 -22.38 0.21 -28.34
C TYR A 567 -23.57 -0.48 -27.68
N GLY A 568 -24.77 0.05 -27.92
CA GLY A 568 -26.01 -0.54 -27.46
C GLY A 568 -27.08 -0.50 -28.57
N GLU A 569 -27.91 -1.53 -28.62
CA GLU A 569 -29.03 -1.60 -29.58
C GLU A 569 -30.17 -2.43 -29.00
N SER A 570 -31.36 -2.17 -29.46
CA SER A 570 -32.54 -2.97 -29.14
C SER A 570 -32.73 -4.14 -30.12
N TYR A 571 -33.50 -5.09 -29.71
CA TYR A 571 -33.96 -6.19 -30.56
C TYR A 571 -35.39 -6.62 -30.15
N GLY A 572 -35.96 -7.57 -30.86
CA GLY A 572 -37.33 -8.05 -30.57
C GLY A 572 -38.38 -6.94 -30.73
N ASP A 573 -39.22 -6.82 -29.75
CA ASP A 573 -40.35 -5.87 -29.77
C ASP A 573 -39.95 -4.43 -29.34
N THR A 574 -38.72 -4.23 -28.85
CA THR A 574 -38.19 -2.92 -28.45
C THR A 574 -37.62 -2.19 -29.67
N SER A 575 -38.17 -1.07 -30.05
CA SER A 575 -37.82 -0.35 -31.29
C SER A 575 -36.43 0.32 -31.29
N GLN A 576 -35.97 0.79 -30.12
CA GLN A 576 -34.71 1.48 -29.95
C GLN A 576 -34.12 1.21 -28.57
N LEU A 577 -32.81 1.42 -28.40
CA LEU A 577 -32.21 1.36 -27.09
C LEU A 577 -32.94 2.29 -26.13
N PRO A 578 -33.44 1.80 -24.96
CA PRO A 578 -34.09 2.65 -24.00
C PRO A 578 -33.23 3.85 -23.60
N PHE A 579 -33.78 5.06 -23.63
CA PHE A 579 -33.00 6.30 -23.38
C PHE A 579 -32.23 6.30 -22.05
N PHE A 580 -32.78 5.69 -21.01
CA PHE A 580 -32.12 5.56 -19.70
C PHE A 580 -30.98 4.52 -19.68
N LYS A 581 -30.75 3.79 -20.75
CA LYS A 581 -29.59 2.90 -20.97
C LYS A 581 -28.57 3.53 -21.94
N ASN A 582 -28.82 4.72 -22.46
CA ASN A 582 -27.92 5.46 -23.32
C ASN A 582 -26.54 5.70 -22.63
N PHE A 583 -25.53 5.97 -23.44
CA PHE A 583 -24.26 6.48 -23.00
C PHE A 583 -24.31 8.00 -22.90
N TYR A 584 -23.55 8.54 -21.94
CA TYR A 584 -23.36 9.97 -21.73
C TYR A 584 -21.88 10.29 -21.73
N GLY A 585 -21.50 11.46 -22.21
CA GLY A 585 -20.09 11.89 -22.31
C GLY A 585 -19.90 13.34 -21.91
N GLY A 586 -18.64 13.69 -21.65
CA GLY A 586 -18.23 14.98 -21.10
C GLY A 586 -18.00 14.94 -19.59
N GLY A 587 -17.19 15.87 -19.09
CA GLY A 587 -16.83 15.98 -17.70
C GLY A 587 -15.55 15.25 -17.32
N PHE A 588 -15.22 15.26 -16.03
CA PHE A 588 -13.92 14.84 -15.51
C PHE A 588 -13.57 13.37 -15.79
N GLY A 589 -14.57 12.49 -15.79
CA GLY A 589 -14.40 11.05 -16.06
C GLY A 589 -14.42 10.64 -17.53
N SER A 590 -14.70 11.57 -18.43
CA SER A 590 -14.94 11.38 -19.86
C SER A 590 -14.00 12.29 -20.68
N VAL A 591 -14.54 13.21 -21.47
CA VAL A 591 -13.76 14.24 -22.17
C VAL A 591 -13.73 15.49 -21.30
N ARG A 592 -12.59 15.76 -20.66
CA ARG A 592 -12.42 16.88 -19.73
C ARG A 592 -12.53 18.22 -20.46
N GLY A 593 -12.95 19.27 -19.75
CA GLY A 593 -13.14 20.60 -20.34
C GLY A 593 -14.56 20.82 -20.91
N PHE A 594 -15.36 19.78 -21.02
CA PHE A 594 -16.78 19.86 -21.30
C PHE A 594 -17.60 19.65 -20.00
N GLU A 595 -18.77 20.20 -19.94
CA GLU A 595 -19.69 19.98 -18.83
C GLU A 595 -20.07 18.50 -18.73
N SER A 596 -20.37 18.02 -17.53
CA SER A 596 -20.75 16.62 -17.31
C SER A 596 -21.99 16.27 -18.14
N ASN A 597 -21.92 15.14 -18.86
CA ASN A 597 -22.95 14.60 -19.72
C ASN A 597 -23.37 15.47 -20.93
N SER A 598 -22.67 16.57 -21.22
CA SER A 598 -23.06 17.55 -22.24
C SER A 598 -22.77 17.15 -23.67
N LEU A 599 -22.02 16.06 -23.89
CA LEU A 599 -21.64 15.62 -25.24
C LEU A 599 -22.69 14.69 -25.83
N GLY A 600 -22.89 14.83 -27.14
CA GLY A 600 -23.73 13.92 -27.93
C GLY A 600 -25.13 14.45 -28.19
N PRO A 601 -26.07 13.55 -28.52
CA PRO A 601 -27.44 13.89 -28.84
C PRO A 601 -28.16 14.62 -27.73
N GLN A 602 -28.94 15.60 -28.13
CA GLN A 602 -29.83 16.38 -27.27
C GLN A 602 -31.29 16.03 -27.55
N ASP A 603 -32.12 16.23 -26.58
CA ASP A 603 -33.55 15.96 -26.68
C ASP A 603 -34.30 17.09 -27.39
N THR A 604 -35.54 16.80 -27.71
CA THR A 604 -36.48 17.80 -28.24
C THR A 604 -37.34 18.33 -27.07
N PRO A 605 -37.11 19.60 -26.66
CA PRO A 605 -37.84 20.19 -25.56
C PRO A 605 -39.37 20.15 -25.77
N CYS A 606 -40.09 19.80 -24.72
CA CYS A 606 -41.54 19.80 -24.71
C CYS A 606 -42.09 20.56 -23.51
N SER A 607 -42.82 21.64 -23.77
CA SER A 607 -43.52 22.41 -22.73
C SER A 607 -45.03 22.32 -22.94
N GLY A 608 -45.75 21.57 -22.07
CA GLY A 608 -47.21 21.50 -22.09
C GLY A 608 -47.80 20.19 -22.60
N SER A 609 -49.01 20.25 -23.21
CA SER A 609 -49.71 19.09 -23.75
C SER A 609 -49.03 18.52 -25.01
N ALA A 610 -49.33 17.27 -25.37
CA ALA A 610 -48.79 16.61 -26.56
C ALA A 610 -48.90 17.44 -27.85
N GLU A 611 -49.91 18.28 -27.97
CA GLU A 611 -50.08 19.22 -29.09
C GLU A 611 -49.10 20.38 -29.10
N SER A 612 -48.63 20.84 -27.95
CA SER A 612 -47.61 21.92 -27.85
C SER A 612 -46.19 21.46 -28.08
N CYS A 613 -45.89 20.15 -28.00
CA CYS A 613 -44.58 19.60 -28.32
C CYS A 613 -44.21 19.70 -29.80
N ASN A 614 -45.20 19.80 -30.69
CA ASN A 614 -44.98 19.97 -32.13
C ASN A 614 -44.52 21.39 -32.53
N ASN A 615 -44.60 22.35 -31.61
CA ASN A 615 -44.13 23.73 -31.79
C ASN A 615 -42.89 23.97 -30.92
N ALA A 616 -41.80 23.39 -31.30
CA ALA A 616 -40.51 23.45 -30.59
C ALA A 616 -39.85 24.84 -30.60
N SER A 617 -40.63 25.90 -30.49
CA SER A 617 -40.07 27.25 -30.38
C SER A 617 -40.21 27.78 -28.97
N ALA A 618 -39.06 27.99 -28.38
CA ALA A 618 -38.78 29.15 -27.56
C ALA A 618 -38.59 29.02 -26.04
N TYR A 619 -38.89 27.96 -25.31
CA TYR A 619 -38.81 28.12 -23.83
C TYR A 619 -37.90 27.19 -23.05
N ASN A 620 -37.43 26.08 -23.61
CA ASN A 620 -36.41 25.25 -22.92
C ASN A 620 -35.23 24.99 -23.83
N ARG A 621 -34.04 25.03 -23.25
CA ARG A 621 -32.84 24.56 -23.94
C ARG A 621 -32.94 23.04 -24.06
N PRO A 622 -32.52 22.45 -25.19
CA PRO A 622 -32.41 21.01 -25.32
C PRO A 622 -31.44 20.46 -24.25
N ASP A 623 -31.87 19.40 -23.58
CA ASP A 623 -31.03 18.71 -22.58
C ASP A 623 -30.37 17.47 -23.20
N PRO A 624 -29.21 17.04 -22.71
CA PRO A 624 -28.55 15.82 -23.16
C PRO A 624 -29.44 14.59 -22.91
N ILE A 625 -29.70 13.81 -23.95
CA ILE A 625 -30.43 12.53 -23.86
C ILE A 625 -29.51 11.33 -24.05
N GLY A 626 -28.22 11.61 -24.36
CA GLY A 626 -27.23 10.58 -24.64
C GLY A 626 -27.46 9.86 -25.96
N GLY A 627 -26.72 8.79 -26.17
CA GLY A 627 -26.78 8.02 -27.41
C GLY A 627 -26.38 6.55 -27.20
N ASN A 628 -26.58 5.77 -28.28
CA ASN A 628 -26.31 4.34 -28.24
C ASN A 628 -24.87 3.95 -28.60
N VAL A 629 -24.03 4.95 -28.98
CA VAL A 629 -22.59 4.74 -29.32
C VAL A 629 -21.74 5.71 -28.49
N GLN A 630 -20.71 5.19 -27.82
CA GLN A 630 -19.70 5.96 -27.11
C GLN A 630 -18.34 5.73 -27.74
N ILE A 631 -17.63 6.82 -28.05
CA ILE A 631 -16.25 6.78 -28.54
C ILE A 631 -15.47 7.83 -27.79
N GLU A 632 -14.58 7.42 -26.89
CA GLU A 632 -13.74 8.32 -26.11
C GLU A 632 -12.31 7.80 -26.01
N PHE A 633 -11.35 8.68 -26.17
CA PHE A 633 -9.92 8.42 -26.03
C PHE A 633 -9.28 9.49 -25.16
N GLY A 634 -8.27 9.10 -24.42
CA GLY A 634 -7.46 10.02 -23.63
C GLY A 634 -5.99 9.65 -23.67
N SER A 635 -5.13 10.65 -23.71
CA SER A 635 -3.69 10.52 -23.60
C SER A 635 -3.20 11.43 -22.48
N GLU A 636 -2.39 10.91 -21.58
CA GLU A 636 -1.83 11.66 -20.45
C GLU A 636 -0.32 11.44 -20.37
N VAL A 637 0.44 12.51 -20.25
CA VAL A 637 1.84 12.46 -19.85
C VAL A 637 1.89 12.82 -18.38
N ILE A 638 2.16 11.80 -17.55
CA ILE A 638 2.20 11.89 -16.09
C ILE A 638 3.63 12.25 -15.67
N PHE A 639 3.77 13.25 -14.81
CA PHE A 639 5.03 13.68 -14.23
C PHE A 639 4.88 13.97 -12.73
N PRO A 640 5.96 13.86 -11.93
CA PRO A 640 5.91 14.12 -10.51
C PRO A 640 5.59 15.60 -10.25
N MET A 641 4.76 15.87 -9.25
CA MET A 641 4.44 17.23 -8.83
C MET A 641 5.74 17.96 -8.42
N PRO A 642 6.08 19.12 -9.02
CA PRO A 642 7.20 19.92 -8.56
C PRO A 642 7.05 20.30 -7.09
N PHE A 643 8.16 20.31 -6.35
CA PHE A 643 8.24 20.72 -4.94
C PHE A 643 7.60 19.74 -3.92
N VAL A 644 6.99 18.64 -4.34
CA VAL A 644 6.45 17.61 -3.44
C VAL A 644 7.45 16.47 -3.29
N LYS A 645 7.93 16.20 -2.07
CA LYS A 645 8.87 15.10 -1.77
C LYS A 645 8.21 13.73 -1.86
N ASP A 646 7.00 13.60 -1.34
CA ASP A 646 6.24 12.34 -1.44
C ASP A 646 5.54 12.22 -2.80
N LYS A 647 6.22 11.55 -3.72
CA LYS A 647 5.71 11.26 -5.07
C LYS A 647 4.56 10.24 -5.09
N ARG A 648 4.15 9.72 -3.91
CA ARG A 648 3.09 8.70 -3.81
C ARG A 648 1.72 9.29 -3.55
N SER A 649 1.65 10.52 -3.02
CA SER A 649 0.39 11.19 -2.68
C SER A 649 -0.13 12.11 -3.77
N MET A 650 0.73 12.61 -4.68
CA MET A 650 0.34 13.57 -5.71
C MET A 650 0.98 13.27 -7.05
N GLN A 651 0.19 13.41 -8.13
CA GLN A 651 0.63 13.32 -9.52
C GLN A 651 0.09 14.48 -10.34
N SER A 652 0.90 14.97 -11.26
CA SER A 652 0.49 15.93 -12.28
C SER A 652 0.47 15.26 -13.64
N ALA A 653 -0.43 15.68 -14.49
CA ALA A 653 -0.50 15.19 -15.86
C ALA A 653 -0.87 16.33 -16.84
N PHE A 654 -0.22 16.32 -18.00
CA PHE A 654 -0.74 16.99 -19.19
C PHE A 654 -1.61 16.00 -19.93
N PHE A 655 -2.82 16.38 -20.29
CA PHE A 655 -3.75 15.50 -20.98
C PHE A 655 -4.26 16.07 -22.30
N ILE A 656 -4.64 15.15 -23.18
CA ILE A 656 -5.42 15.41 -24.40
C ILE A 656 -6.52 14.35 -24.40
N ASP A 657 -7.76 14.80 -24.45
CA ASP A 657 -8.94 13.94 -24.57
C ASP A 657 -9.65 14.21 -25.90
N ALA A 658 -10.22 13.16 -26.48
CA ALA A 658 -11.02 13.21 -27.70
C ALA A 658 -12.19 12.26 -27.56
N GLY A 659 -13.39 12.67 -27.91
CA GLY A 659 -14.54 11.78 -27.89
C GLY A 659 -15.85 12.47 -28.15
N ASN A 660 -16.86 11.66 -28.34
CA ASN A 660 -18.27 12.10 -28.42
C ASN A 660 -19.20 10.89 -28.21
N ILE A 661 -20.47 11.23 -28.00
CA ILE A 661 -21.57 10.27 -27.95
C ILE A 661 -22.39 10.42 -29.23
N PHE A 662 -22.80 9.32 -29.81
CA PHE A 662 -23.53 9.29 -31.07
C PHE A 662 -24.80 8.45 -30.96
N ASN A 663 -25.74 8.66 -31.88
CA ASN A 663 -26.91 7.83 -32.04
C ASN A 663 -27.01 7.31 -33.48
N THR A 664 -27.14 6.00 -33.62
CA THR A 664 -27.28 5.36 -34.95
C THR A 664 -28.67 5.58 -35.56
N LYS A 665 -29.68 5.78 -34.71
CA LYS A 665 -31.07 6.03 -35.11
C LYS A 665 -31.51 7.38 -34.56
N CYS A 666 -31.69 8.35 -35.48
CA CYS A 666 -32.25 9.65 -35.14
C CYS A 666 -33.72 9.66 -35.47
N GLY A 667 -34.55 10.14 -34.55
CA GLY A 667 -35.97 10.41 -34.86
C GLY A 667 -36.11 11.56 -35.87
N ASP A 668 -37.11 11.56 -36.69
CA ASP A 668 -37.37 12.58 -37.72
C ASP A 668 -37.51 14.01 -37.13
N THR A 669 -37.92 14.08 -35.88
CA THR A 669 -38.14 15.34 -35.14
C THR A 669 -37.01 15.67 -34.16
N GLN A 670 -36.02 14.79 -33.98
CA GLN A 670 -34.93 14.96 -33.01
C GLN A 670 -33.98 16.05 -33.47
N LEU A 671 -33.83 17.09 -32.66
CA LEU A 671 -32.85 18.12 -32.82
C LEU A 671 -31.46 17.60 -32.36
N ASN A 672 -30.40 18.08 -33.02
CA ASN A 672 -29.02 17.77 -32.59
C ASN A 672 -28.69 16.27 -32.43
N CYS A 673 -29.25 15.43 -33.29
CA CYS A 673 -28.87 14.03 -33.33
C CYS A 673 -27.56 13.86 -34.11
N PHE A 674 -26.50 13.39 -33.42
CA PHE A 674 -25.20 13.13 -34.03
C PHE A 674 -25.12 11.66 -34.47
N LYS A 675 -25.01 11.40 -35.76
CA LYS A 675 -24.68 10.08 -36.27
C LYS A 675 -23.17 9.86 -36.10
N PRO A 676 -22.69 8.59 -35.99
CA PRO A 676 -21.27 8.30 -35.87
C PRO A 676 -20.45 8.89 -37.02
N ASP A 677 -19.67 9.93 -36.73
CA ASP A 677 -18.77 10.61 -37.66
C ASP A 677 -17.52 11.05 -36.88
N VAL A 678 -16.34 10.74 -37.44
CA VAL A 678 -15.05 11.16 -36.87
C VAL A 678 -14.90 12.67 -36.85
N GLY A 679 -15.53 13.40 -37.80
CA GLY A 679 -15.55 14.86 -37.86
C GLY A 679 -16.29 15.52 -36.68
N GLU A 680 -17.17 14.79 -35.99
CA GLU A 680 -17.93 15.28 -34.86
C GLU A 680 -17.28 14.97 -33.51
N LEU A 681 -16.05 14.42 -33.49
CA LEU A 681 -15.32 14.25 -32.26
C LEU A 681 -15.00 15.61 -31.65
N ARG A 682 -15.13 15.72 -30.35
CA ARG A 682 -14.78 16.88 -29.52
C ARG A 682 -13.43 16.63 -28.88
N TYR A 683 -12.62 17.69 -28.82
CA TYR A 683 -11.24 17.62 -28.32
C TYR A 683 -11.04 18.58 -27.17
N SER A 684 -10.21 18.18 -26.23
CA SER A 684 -9.75 19.05 -25.14
C SER A 684 -8.31 18.75 -24.78
N ALA A 685 -7.63 19.74 -24.22
CA ALA A 685 -6.28 19.58 -23.66
C ALA A 685 -6.16 20.42 -22.39
N GLY A 686 -5.34 19.94 -21.45
CA GLY A 686 -5.18 20.65 -20.19
C GLY A 686 -4.16 20.02 -19.24
N LEU A 687 -4.06 20.62 -18.07
CA LEU A 687 -3.26 20.14 -16.97
C LEU A 687 -4.18 19.62 -15.85
N GLY A 688 -3.82 18.50 -15.25
CA GLY A 688 -4.53 17.88 -14.14
C GLY A 688 -3.60 17.59 -12.99
N VAL A 689 -4.13 17.66 -11.77
CA VAL A 689 -3.46 17.22 -10.56
C VAL A 689 -4.37 16.23 -9.87
N THR A 690 -3.83 15.07 -9.51
CA THR A 690 -4.50 14.06 -8.70
C THR A 690 -3.81 13.99 -7.36
N TRP A 691 -4.58 14.13 -6.30
CA TRP A 691 -4.11 14.05 -4.92
C TRP A 691 -4.89 12.97 -4.17
N LEU A 692 -4.14 12.15 -3.41
CA LEU A 692 -4.69 11.14 -2.49
C LEU A 692 -4.38 11.60 -1.07
N SER A 693 -5.40 11.88 -0.31
CA SER A 693 -5.32 12.24 1.11
C SER A 693 -5.39 10.98 1.98
#